data_8daa4d25a10c6172fc97e145947830ef
#
_entry.id   8daa4d25a10c6172fc97e145947830ef
#
_cell.length_a   1.000
_cell.length_b   1.000
_cell.length_c   1.000
_cell.angle_alpha   90.00
_cell.angle_beta   90.00
_cell.angle_gamma   90.00
#
_symmetry.space_group_name_H-M   'P 1'
#
loop_
_entity.id
_entity.type
_entity.pdbx_description
1 polymer ?
#
loop_
_entity_poly.entity_id
_entity_poly.type
_entity_poly.pdbx_seq_one_letter_code
_entity_poly.pdbx_strand_id
1 'polypeptide(L)'
;MESAASAFLRSVMGKLFQVLEKEYNKQKGLRQDTLSIQEDVRMIAAAMDDRLHALRRGEQRTAVARIYSEEMLGLVHDAQDCIDRIVHRLTCRPRVGGGGGGGGAALIRRVAAVAHELRKVQSRSGFADEIRKLKARLKLAHERVLGIPIPPAAASCCHEFAAAAPSCRFARNPVGIGRPVEDLLSMLDEVEGEKEQLRVISVVGFGGLGKTTLARAVYEDPHAVEKFHCRAWVAAGRWSPEVTGHGVGEILRDVLQQVRPKDAMDVVADNGQRIEALLKEYLKDKRYLIVIDDMGMEQWSTINSIFENNGKSSRILLTTTIQSTANICSHGNGYVYQMNTLGEEDSKKIALQEVRSPELEQGSMPLLQKCGGLPLALVSVSDFLKCSGEPTGERCAELCRNLGSHLREKHGHDNFAELRKVLMHNYDSLSVYAMTCLLYLGVFPNNRPLKRKVVIRRWLAEGYARSDSLRSEEDIADETFKALVDRNIIQSIGTRNNAQVKTCMTHGIMHEFMLHKSVSQGFIATSSRDHPRPHAYVNNACHLSIHGGNVTDSEASDEDLSRVRSLTVFGKAGDAISYVRKCKLLRVLDLEECSDLEDSHLKHIGKLWHLKYLSVGGSIAKLPSSIDGLHCLETLDLRRTKIKTVPIEAIMLYHLAHLFGKFTVDKEDLNNANKMSKATKFLSGNKSNLKTLAGFVTNERQGFLQLMVYMRNLRKVKIWCGPVANGSNYTNDLSKAIQEFTKVPMDNMGARSLSLDSEECSEDLLSSLAFEPCSEDSKYDVRSLKLRGKLLQLPPFVPLLSGLTELCISSATLTRDLLSCLINLRNLLYLKLIANELERFEMKSGAFPSLRRLSFVVQSLTSALPAIEQGALPNLVSLQLLCPSLVGLSGIQIRHLRHLKEVTVDSGVPDQTRQDWEQATKNHPNRPRLMLHKSGVRVESEGPGNEEVSAVRDKRKICVVQPSLDDGLDSSLKKMRLSSESSSRLQVIVQSTSSSGH
;
A
#
# COMPACT_ATOMS: atom_id res chain seq x y z
N MET A 1 -6.49 13.17 16.96
CA MET A 1 -6.92 12.10 17.88
C MET A 1 -8.39 12.10 18.13
N GLU A 2 -8.92 13.21 18.52
CA GLU A 2 -10.34 13.37 18.84
C GLU A 2 -11.23 13.03 17.65
N SER A 3 -10.86 13.41 16.42
CA SER A 3 -11.60 13.00 15.22
C SER A 3 -11.48 11.49 14.93
N ALA A 4 -10.33 10.86 15.25
CA ALA A 4 -10.18 9.41 15.17
C ALA A 4 -11.02 8.71 16.24
N ALA A 5 -11.07 9.25 17.46
CA ALA A 5 -11.92 8.74 18.54
C ALA A 5 -13.41 8.89 18.20
N SER A 6 -13.85 10.02 17.62
CA SER A 6 -15.24 10.25 17.20
C SER A 6 -15.67 9.31 16.06
N ALA A 7 -14.84 9.13 15.04
CA ALA A 7 -15.14 8.17 13.96
C ALA A 7 -15.08 6.73 14.46
N PHE A 8 -14.18 6.44 15.37
CA PHE A 8 -14.05 5.13 15.98
C PHE A 8 -15.25 4.82 16.88
N LEU A 9 -15.76 5.79 17.65
CA LEU A 9 -17.01 5.71 18.41
C LEU A 9 -18.20 5.42 17.50
N ARG A 10 -18.37 6.17 16.42
CA ARG A 10 -19.40 5.91 15.40
C ARG A 10 -19.25 4.51 14.82
N SER A 11 -17.99 4.06 14.66
CA SER A 11 -17.61 2.74 14.20
C SER A 11 -18.04 1.62 15.15
N VAL A 12 -17.78 1.75 16.40
CA VAL A 12 -18.12 0.75 17.43
C VAL A 12 -19.62 0.58 17.57
N MET A 13 -20.37 1.68 17.53
CA MET A 13 -21.80 1.68 17.70
C MET A 13 -22.58 1.03 16.56
N GLY A 14 -22.13 1.21 15.30
CA GLY A 14 -22.79 0.53 14.17
C GLY A 14 -22.69 -0.99 14.25
N LYS A 15 -21.54 -1.55 14.76
CA LYS A 15 -21.41 -3.01 15.00
C LYS A 15 -22.34 -3.50 16.10
N LEU A 16 -22.46 -2.73 17.18
CA LEU A 16 -23.39 -3.06 18.27
C LEU A 16 -24.82 -3.19 17.73
N PHE A 17 -25.22 -2.25 16.83
CA PHE A 17 -26.58 -2.25 16.26
C PHE A 17 -26.82 -3.44 15.36
N GLN A 18 -25.90 -3.74 14.43
CA GLN A 18 -26.08 -4.88 13.52
C GLN A 18 -26.22 -6.21 14.27
N VAL A 19 -25.51 -6.36 15.39
CA VAL A 19 -25.55 -7.58 16.19
C VAL A 19 -26.79 -7.61 17.10
N LEU A 20 -27.10 -6.48 17.70
CA LEU A 20 -28.28 -6.37 18.55
C LEU A 20 -29.60 -6.46 17.73
N GLU A 21 -29.64 -5.91 16.54
CA GLU A 21 -30.81 -6.00 15.64
C GLU A 21 -31.10 -7.43 15.18
N LYS A 22 -30.06 -8.22 14.88
CA LYS A 22 -30.21 -9.64 14.51
C LYS A 22 -30.66 -10.57 15.65
N GLU A 23 -30.21 -10.34 16.88
CA GLU A 23 -30.53 -11.19 18.05
C GLU A 23 -31.67 -10.65 18.88
N TYR A 24 -32.09 -9.42 18.66
CA TYR A 24 -32.85 -8.55 19.54
C TYR A 24 -34.35 -8.55 19.35
N ASN A 25 -34.86 -9.04 18.24
CA ASN A 25 -36.33 -9.16 18.05
C ASN A 25 -37.01 -10.02 19.11
N LYS A 26 -36.28 -10.47 20.13
CA LYS A 26 -36.71 -11.35 21.21
C LYS A 26 -36.81 -10.74 22.60
N GLN A 27 -36.31 -9.53 22.90
CA GLN A 27 -36.32 -9.01 24.28
C GLN A 27 -36.37 -7.47 24.38
N LYS A 28 -37.47 -6.92 24.94
CA LYS A 28 -37.78 -5.48 25.04
C LYS A 28 -36.91 -4.60 25.98
N GLY A 29 -36.31 -5.13 27.04
CA GLY A 29 -35.65 -4.33 28.10
C GLY A 29 -34.23 -3.83 27.76
N LEU A 30 -33.42 -4.66 27.17
CA LEU A 30 -32.06 -4.29 26.71
C LEU A 30 -32.11 -3.26 25.56
N ARG A 31 -33.19 -3.21 24.77
CA ARG A 31 -33.34 -2.29 23.62
C ARG A 31 -33.27 -0.83 24.05
N GLN A 32 -33.86 -0.49 25.15
CA GLN A 32 -33.94 0.88 25.63
C GLN A 32 -32.59 1.40 26.16
N ASP A 33 -31.86 0.54 26.90
CA ASP A 33 -30.52 0.87 27.38
C ASP A 33 -29.52 1.01 26.23
N THR A 34 -29.65 0.18 25.21
CA THR A 34 -28.75 0.22 24.04
C THR A 34 -29.01 1.40 23.11
N LEU A 35 -30.30 1.75 22.91
CA LEU A 35 -30.65 2.97 22.15
C LEU A 35 -30.18 4.23 22.87
N SER A 36 -30.31 4.26 24.19
CA SER A 36 -29.80 5.38 25.01
C SER A 36 -28.28 5.53 24.94
N ILE A 37 -27.54 4.43 24.97
CA ILE A 37 -26.07 4.47 24.77
C ILE A 37 -25.71 4.97 23.38
N GLN A 38 -26.49 4.60 22.37
CA GLN A 38 -26.30 5.10 21.00
C GLN A 38 -26.42 6.61 20.95
N GLU A 39 -27.43 7.12 21.57
CA GLU A 39 -27.73 8.54 21.60
C GLU A 39 -26.66 9.32 22.37
N ASP A 40 -26.28 8.81 23.55
CA ASP A 40 -25.20 9.37 24.35
C ASP A 40 -23.86 9.39 23.58
N VAL A 41 -23.51 8.33 22.88
CA VAL A 41 -22.28 8.25 22.07
C VAL A 41 -22.35 9.11 20.80
N ARG A 42 -23.52 9.24 20.19
CA ARG A 42 -23.73 10.19 19.08
C ARG A 42 -23.53 11.63 19.52
N MET A 43 -24.09 11.99 20.67
CA MET A 43 -23.96 13.32 21.25
C MET A 43 -22.51 13.63 21.62
N ILE A 44 -21.80 12.68 22.24
CA ILE A 44 -20.38 12.82 22.57
C ILE A 44 -19.54 12.96 21.30
N ALA A 45 -19.81 12.16 20.26
CA ALA A 45 -19.10 12.24 19.01
C ALA A 45 -19.34 13.58 18.28
N ALA A 46 -20.55 14.12 18.29
CA ALA A 46 -20.88 15.41 17.71
C ALA A 46 -20.22 16.55 18.49
N ALA A 47 -20.31 16.53 19.82
CA ALA A 47 -19.66 17.53 20.68
C ALA A 47 -18.12 17.52 20.54
N MET A 48 -17.53 16.35 20.29
CA MET A 48 -16.10 16.23 20.00
C MET A 48 -15.75 16.80 18.63
N ASP A 49 -16.56 16.57 17.60
CA ASP A 49 -16.32 17.11 16.25
C ASP A 49 -16.43 18.66 16.26
N ASP A 50 -17.45 19.22 16.92
CA ASP A 50 -17.65 20.66 17.02
C ASP A 50 -16.50 21.35 17.77
N ARG A 51 -16.02 20.73 18.85
CA ARG A 51 -14.87 21.28 19.61
C ARG A 51 -13.54 21.09 18.89
N LEU A 52 -13.38 20.05 18.13
CA LEU A 52 -12.23 19.86 17.24
C LEU A 52 -12.13 20.96 16.18
N HIS A 53 -13.28 21.34 15.58
CA HIS A 53 -13.34 22.47 14.66
C HIS A 53 -13.02 23.80 15.37
N ALA A 54 -13.39 23.95 16.64
CA ALA A 54 -13.07 25.12 17.45
C ALA A 54 -11.58 25.17 17.88
N LEU A 55 -10.99 24.03 18.25
CA LEU A 55 -9.58 23.91 18.67
C LEU A 55 -8.61 23.94 17.48
N ARG A 56 -9.03 23.58 16.26
CA ARG A 56 -8.25 23.75 15.04
C ARG A 56 -7.99 25.23 14.71
N ARG A 57 -8.85 26.13 15.20
CA ARG A 57 -8.73 27.59 15.02
C ARG A 57 -7.87 28.28 16.10
N GLY A 58 -7.44 27.58 17.17
CA GLY A 58 -6.64 28.15 18.26
C GLY A 58 -5.35 27.38 18.48
N GLU A 59 -4.20 28.04 18.44
CA GLU A 59 -2.85 27.46 18.41
C GLU A 59 -2.34 26.83 19.71
N GLN A 60 -3.09 26.80 20.80
CA GLN A 60 -2.60 26.24 22.07
C GLN A 60 -3.47 25.06 22.55
N ARG A 61 -2.98 23.86 22.31
CA ARG A 61 -3.47 22.68 23.02
C ARG A 61 -3.03 22.74 24.48
N THR A 62 -3.95 23.03 25.36
CA THR A 62 -3.70 22.96 26.79
C THR A 62 -3.40 21.52 27.23
N ALA A 63 -2.56 21.33 28.24
CA ALA A 63 -2.28 19.99 28.81
C ALA A 63 -3.56 19.24 29.19
N VAL A 64 -4.60 19.96 29.56
CA VAL A 64 -5.93 19.45 29.89
C VAL A 64 -6.61 18.82 28.67
N ALA A 65 -6.54 19.46 27.48
CA ALA A 65 -7.12 18.89 26.26
C ALA A 65 -6.44 17.58 25.85
N ARG A 66 -5.13 17.43 26.12
CA ARG A 66 -4.38 16.20 25.87
C ARG A 66 -4.80 15.06 26.78
N ILE A 67 -4.81 15.29 28.10
CA ILE A 67 -5.24 14.29 29.10
C ILE A 67 -6.67 13.85 28.80
N TYR A 68 -7.52 14.79 28.43
CA TYR A 68 -8.90 14.52 28.09
C TYR A 68 -9.04 13.64 26.84
N SER A 69 -8.26 13.91 25.77
CA SER A 69 -8.24 13.10 24.57
C SER A 69 -7.80 11.66 24.86
N GLU A 70 -6.85 11.47 25.76
CA GLU A 70 -6.37 10.15 26.19
C GLU A 70 -7.45 9.39 26.97
N GLU A 71 -8.18 10.06 27.89
CA GLU A 71 -9.28 9.46 28.64
C GLU A 71 -10.44 9.03 27.72
N MET A 72 -10.79 9.88 26.75
CA MET A 72 -11.83 9.58 25.76
C MET A 72 -11.45 8.42 24.86
N LEU A 73 -10.20 8.34 24.42
CA LEU A 73 -9.72 7.21 23.62
C LEU A 73 -9.81 5.91 24.42
N GLY A 74 -9.44 5.95 25.73
CA GLY A 74 -9.57 4.82 26.65
C GLY A 74 -11.02 4.33 26.76
N LEU A 75 -11.97 5.25 26.92
CA LEU A 75 -13.41 4.92 27.01
C LEU A 75 -13.95 4.31 25.71
N VAL A 76 -13.52 4.79 24.58
CA VAL A 76 -13.87 4.22 23.25
C VAL A 76 -13.36 2.80 23.13
N HIS A 77 -12.14 2.53 23.56
CA HIS A 77 -11.58 1.19 23.55
C HIS A 77 -12.32 0.25 24.51
N ASP A 78 -12.65 0.70 25.72
CA ASP A 78 -13.43 -0.08 26.68
C ASP A 78 -14.83 -0.42 26.16
N ALA A 79 -15.48 0.54 25.48
CA ALA A 79 -16.76 0.32 24.82
C ALA A 79 -16.67 -0.75 23.74
N GLN A 80 -15.65 -0.68 22.90
CA GLN A 80 -15.44 -1.68 21.85
C GLN A 80 -15.14 -3.06 22.43
N ASP A 81 -14.33 -3.15 23.48
CA ASP A 81 -14.01 -4.43 24.12
C ASP A 81 -15.21 -5.06 24.80
N CYS A 82 -16.07 -4.24 25.42
CA CYS A 82 -17.36 -4.68 25.96
C CYS A 82 -18.24 -5.26 24.84
N ILE A 83 -18.37 -4.56 23.74
CA ILE A 83 -19.17 -4.99 22.57
C ILE A 83 -18.62 -6.29 21.98
N ASP A 84 -17.34 -6.38 21.76
CA ASP A 84 -16.74 -7.59 21.18
C ASP A 84 -16.93 -8.80 22.10
N ARG A 85 -16.86 -8.62 23.43
CA ARG A 85 -17.18 -9.67 24.40
C ARG A 85 -18.66 -10.09 24.36
N ILE A 86 -19.58 -9.12 24.24
CA ILE A 86 -21.01 -9.38 24.10
C ILE A 86 -21.30 -10.15 22.81
N VAL A 87 -20.81 -9.64 21.68
CA VAL A 87 -20.95 -10.28 20.37
C VAL A 87 -20.44 -11.70 20.39
N HIS A 88 -19.25 -11.90 20.95
CA HIS A 88 -18.64 -13.22 21.02
C HIS A 88 -19.51 -14.20 21.82
N ARG A 89 -19.96 -13.82 23.01
CA ARG A 89 -20.79 -14.70 23.86
C ARG A 89 -22.17 -14.97 23.27
N LEU A 90 -22.72 -14.03 22.47
CA LEU A 90 -24.00 -14.21 21.79
C LEU A 90 -23.89 -15.09 20.53
N THR A 91 -22.77 -15.02 19.82
CA THR A 91 -22.56 -15.76 18.55
C THR A 91 -21.98 -17.15 18.74
N CYS A 92 -21.26 -17.41 19.84
CA CYS A 92 -20.68 -18.73 20.14
C CYS A 92 -21.74 -19.69 20.64
N ARG A 93 -22.27 -20.52 19.74
CA ARG A 93 -23.04 -21.74 20.13
C ARG A 93 -22.05 -22.83 20.50
N PRO A 94 -22.16 -23.45 21.70
CA PRO A 94 -21.36 -24.64 22.01
C PRO A 94 -21.75 -25.74 21.02
N ARG A 95 -20.80 -26.29 20.29
CA ARG A 95 -20.97 -27.49 19.50
C ARG A 95 -21.27 -28.66 20.44
N VAL A 96 -22.50 -29.12 20.47
CA VAL A 96 -22.83 -30.43 21.02
C VAL A 96 -22.25 -31.45 20.05
N GLY A 97 -21.18 -32.08 20.44
CA GLY A 97 -20.52 -33.16 19.69
C GLY A 97 -21.53 -34.20 19.28
N GLY A 98 -21.62 -34.49 17.96
CA GLY A 98 -22.42 -35.58 17.43
C GLY A 98 -21.71 -36.91 17.69
N GLY A 99 -21.97 -37.53 18.85
CA GLY A 99 -21.63 -38.92 19.13
C GLY A 99 -22.94 -39.65 19.39
N GLY A 100 -23.25 -40.66 18.57
CA GLY A 100 -24.34 -41.57 18.80
C GLY A 100 -24.09 -42.44 20.04
N GLY A 101 -25.04 -42.52 20.92
CA GLY A 101 -24.95 -43.36 22.10
C GLY A 101 -26.10 -43.13 23.09
N GLY A 102 -26.73 -44.17 23.47
CA GLY A 102 -27.73 -44.57 24.48
C GLY A 102 -28.37 -43.51 25.38
N GLY A 103 -29.54 -43.85 25.92
CA GLY A 103 -30.46 -43.01 26.73
C GLY A 103 -29.86 -42.10 27.86
N GLY A 104 -28.67 -42.39 28.37
CA GLY A 104 -27.94 -41.55 29.33
C GLY A 104 -27.41 -40.23 28.74
N ALA A 105 -27.05 -40.25 27.46
CA ALA A 105 -26.52 -39.11 26.75
C ALA A 105 -27.60 -38.04 26.46
N ALA A 106 -28.87 -38.39 26.43
CA ALA A 106 -29.97 -37.44 26.29
C ALA A 106 -30.20 -36.61 27.57
N LEU A 107 -30.02 -37.21 28.72
CA LEU A 107 -30.13 -36.52 30.00
C LEU A 107 -28.97 -35.54 30.20
N ILE A 108 -27.75 -35.96 29.91
CA ILE A 108 -26.56 -35.12 29.96
C ILE A 108 -26.68 -33.95 28.98
N ARG A 109 -27.24 -34.15 27.79
CA ARG A 109 -27.50 -33.07 26.82
C ARG A 109 -28.57 -32.10 27.30
N ARG A 110 -29.65 -32.57 27.98
CA ARG A 110 -30.66 -31.70 28.58
C ARG A 110 -30.06 -30.89 29.74
N VAL A 111 -29.28 -31.51 30.62
CA VAL A 111 -28.58 -30.82 31.71
C VAL A 111 -27.55 -29.81 31.17
N ALA A 112 -26.79 -30.16 30.16
CA ALA A 112 -25.87 -29.24 29.49
C ALA A 112 -26.61 -28.09 28.81
N ALA A 113 -27.77 -28.31 28.20
CA ALA A 113 -28.61 -27.29 27.58
C ALA A 113 -29.19 -26.33 28.62
N VAL A 114 -29.66 -26.88 29.76
CA VAL A 114 -30.16 -26.06 30.88
C VAL A 114 -29.03 -25.28 31.55
N ALA A 115 -27.90 -25.89 31.78
CA ALA A 115 -26.71 -25.22 32.30
C ALA A 115 -26.19 -24.14 31.35
N HIS A 116 -26.32 -24.35 30.05
CA HIS A 116 -26.01 -23.35 29.04
C HIS A 116 -26.98 -22.19 29.04
N GLU A 117 -28.31 -22.43 29.16
CA GLU A 117 -29.29 -21.37 29.28
C GLU A 117 -29.17 -20.60 30.61
N LEU A 118 -28.85 -21.28 31.70
CA LEU A 118 -28.53 -20.63 33.01
C LEU A 118 -27.29 -19.76 32.96
N ARG A 119 -26.23 -20.23 32.30
CA ARG A 119 -25.01 -19.39 32.04
C ARG A 119 -25.31 -18.21 31.12
N LYS A 120 -26.22 -18.35 30.15
CA LYS A 120 -26.73 -17.23 29.37
C LYS A 120 -27.43 -16.19 30.22
N VAL A 121 -28.28 -16.61 31.14
CA VAL A 121 -29.00 -15.70 32.07
C VAL A 121 -28.02 -14.98 32.99
N GLN A 122 -27.07 -15.68 33.61
CA GLN A 122 -26.01 -15.07 34.43
C GLN A 122 -25.09 -14.12 33.63
N SER A 123 -24.75 -14.47 32.40
CA SER A 123 -23.93 -13.60 31.53
C SER A 123 -24.73 -12.37 31.08
N ARG A 124 -26.04 -12.46 30.90
CA ARG A 124 -26.93 -11.34 30.58
C ARG A 124 -26.99 -10.30 31.69
N SER A 125 -27.07 -10.72 32.96
CA SER A 125 -27.03 -9.79 34.08
C SER A 125 -25.66 -9.07 34.19
N GLY A 126 -24.59 -9.80 34.00
CA GLY A 126 -23.23 -9.23 33.97
C GLY A 126 -23.00 -8.25 32.81
N PHE A 127 -23.62 -8.48 31.65
CA PHE A 127 -23.59 -7.53 30.54
C PHE A 127 -24.39 -6.28 30.77
N ALA A 128 -25.58 -6.41 31.38
CA ALA A 128 -26.37 -5.25 31.74
C ALA A 128 -25.63 -4.35 32.74
N ASP A 129 -24.83 -4.96 33.63
CA ASP A 129 -23.99 -4.22 34.57
C ASP A 129 -22.76 -3.57 33.89
N GLU A 130 -22.12 -4.27 32.98
CA GLU A 130 -21.03 -3.70 32.17
C GLU A 130 -21.51 -2.53 31.30
N ILE A 131 -22.67 -2.70 30.66
CA ILE A 131 -23.35 -1.66 29.86
C ILE A 131 -23.72 -0.45 30.72
N ARG A 132 -24.27 -0.66 31.92
CA ARG A 132 -24.62 0.44 32.85
C ARG A 132 -23.38 1.18 33.33
N LYS A 133 -22.30 0.48 33.67
CA LYS A 133 -21.01 1.09 34.06
C LYS A 133 -20.41 1.90 32.91
N LEU A 134 -20.47 1.38 31.68
CA LEU A 134 -19.96 2.08 30.49
C LEU A 134 -20.79 3.36 30.24
N LYS A 135 -22.12 3.27 30.33
CA LYS A 135 -23.05 4.42 30.20
C LYS A 135 -22.75 5.49 31.24
N ALA A 136 -22.57 5.13 32.49
CA ALA A 136 -22.23 6.07 33.56
C ALA A 136 -20.90 6.79 33.30
N ARG A 137 -19.87 6.06 32.83
CA ARG A 137 -18.55 6.63 32.49
C ARG A 137 -18.63 7.55 31.27
N LEU A 138 -19.42 7.17 30.23
CA LEU A 138 -19.63 7.99 29.05
C LEU A 138 -20.38 9.31 29.41
N LYS A 139 -21.39 9.24 30.28
CA LYS A 139 -22.10 10.41 30.75
C LYS A 139 -21.21 11.36 31.53
N LEU A 140 -20.39 10.85 32.46
CA LEU A 140 -19.40 11.63 33.20
C LEU A 140 -18.35 12.29 32.28
N ALA A 141 -17.90 11.57 31.26
CA ALA A 141 -17.00 12.12 30.26
C ALA A 141 -17.66 13.24 29.44
N HIS A 142 -18.92 13.06 29.05
CA HIS A 142 -19.70 14.10 28.35
C HIS A 142 -19.89 15.37 29.21
N GLU A 143 -20.22 15.23 30.48
CA GLU A 143 -20.34 16.35 31.40
C GLU A 143 -19.03 17.10 31.57
N ARG A 144 -17.88 16.38 31.64
CA ARG A 144 -16.55 17.01 31.69
C ARG A 144 -16.23 17.76 30.40
N VAL A 145 -16.64 17.24 29.22
CA VAL A 145 -16.49 17.94 27.92
C VAL A 145 -17.20 19.27 27.91
N LEU A 146 -18.43 19.27 28.37
CA LEU A 146 -19.23 20.50 28.40
C LEU A 146 -18.66 21.55 29.37
N GLY A 147 -17.97 21.10 30.44
CA GLY A 147 -17.37 21.96 31.43
C GLY A 147 -16.06 22.65 31.06
N ILE A 148 -15.43 22.28 29.95
CA ILE A 148 -14.18 22.91 29.52
C ILE A 148 -14.51 24.27 28.87
N PRO A 149 -14.00 25.41 29.37
CA PRO A 149 -14.24 26.72 28.75
C PRO A 149 -13.70 26.74 27.32
N ILE A 150 -14.53 27.12 26.36
CA ILE A 150 -14.07 27.46 25.01
C ILE A 150 -13.46 28.86 25.15
N PRO A 151 -12.18 29.10 24.85
CA PRO A 151 -11.66 30.44 24.79
C PRO A 151 -12.52 31.21 23.80
N PRO A 152 -12.94 32.46 24.12
CA PRO A 152 -13.64 33.28 23.15
C PRO A 152 -12.77 33.36 21.91
N ALA A 153 -13.41 33.21 20.74
CA ALA A 153 -12.73 33.32 19.46
C ALA A 153 -12.10 34.72 19.46
N ALA A 154 -10.80 34.78 19.70
CA ALA A 154 -10.06 36.01 19.57
C ALA A 154 -10.17 36.40 18.09
N ALA A 155 -10.99 37.39 17.81
CA ALA A 155 -11.10 38.04 16.51
C ALA A 155 -9.83 38.81 16.28
N SER A 156 -8.74 38.13 16.11
CA SER A 156 -7.49 38.76 15.64
C SER A 156 -6.41 37.69 15.57
N CYS A 157 -6.21 37.09 14.46
CA CYS A 157 -4.96 36.52 14.03
C CYS A 157 -5.00 36.19 12.52
N CYS A 158 -5.97 36.80 11.78
CA CYS A 158 -5.94 36.71 10.30
C CYS A 158 -4.80 37.57 9.70
N HIS A 159 -4.18 38.46 10.49
CA HIS A 159 -3.10 39.34 10.02
C HIS A 159 -1.69 38.76 10.13
N GLU A 160 -1.43 37.78 10.98
CA GLU A 160 -0.09 37.14 11.06
C GLU A 160 0.16 36.09 9.97
N PHE A 161 -0.88 35.49 9.41
CA PHE A 161 -0.71 34.58 8.26
C PHE A 161 -0.41 35.31 6.94
N ALA A 162 -0.73 36.61 6.83
CA ALA A 162 -0.48 37.43 5.64
C ALA A 162 0.90 38.09 5.62
N ALA A 163 1.58 38.21 6.79
CA ALA A 163 2.80 39.01 6.90
C ALA A 163 4.11 38.19 6.89
N ALA A 164 4.08 36.90 7.06
CA ALA A 164 5.24 36.08 6.86
C ALA A 164 5.09 35.32 5.54
N ALA A 165 5.44 35.98 4.43
CA ALA A 165 5.94 35.21 3.29
C ALA A 165 6.97 34.23 3.87
N PRO A 166 6.87 32.90 3.69
CA PRO A 166 7.95 32.03 4.09
C PRO A 166 9.18 32.60 3.42
N SER A 167 10.11 33.12 4.20
CA SER A 167 11.45 33.42 3.71
C SER A 167 12.07 32.07 3.43
N CYS A 168 11.58 31.42 2.37
CA CYS A 168 12.27 30.31 1.77
C CYS A 168 13.67 30.85 1.49
N ARG A 169 14.63 30.46 2.32
CA ARG A 169 16.04 30.64 2.00
C ARG A 169 16.29 29.75 0.79
N PHE A 170 15.97 30.29 -0.39
CA PHE A 170 16.32 29.63 -1.65
C PHE A 170 17.83 29.51 -1.64
N ALA A 171 18.32 28.30 -1.53
CA ALA A 171 19.74 28.04 -1.72
C ALA A 171 20.11 28.60 -3.11
N ARG A 172 21.12 29.46 -3.16
CA ARG A 172 21.58 30.02 -4.45
C ARG A 172 21.98 28.93 -5.46
N ASN A 173 22.38 27.74 -4.97
CA ASN A 173 22.69 26.56 -5.79
C ASN A 173 22.05 25.33 -5.13
N PRO A 174 20.81 24.95 -5.49
CA PRO A 174 20.18 23.75 -4.94
C PRO A 174 20.84 22.47 -5.47
N VAL A 175 21.18 21.57 -4.56
CA VAL A 175 21.83 20.28 -4.87
C VAL A 175 20.84 19.30 -5.50
N GLY A 176 21.27 18.59 -6.55
CA GLY A 176 20.49 17.51 -7.17
C GLY A 176 19.36 17.96 -8.09
N ILE A 177 19.27 19.26 -8.39
CA ILE A 177 18.18 19.83 -9.20
C ILE A 177 18.54 19.97 -10.69
N GLY A 178 19.82 19.96 -11.09
CA GLY A 178 20.25 20.24 -12.46
C GLY A 178 19.52 19.43 -13.51
N ARG A 179 19.54 18.11 -13.39
CA ARG A 179 18.84 17.24 -14.33
C ARG A 179 17.31 17.39 -14.34
N PRO A 180 16.61 17.46 -13.18
CA PRO A 180 15.20 17.83 -13.19
C PRO A 180 14.89 19.15 -13.93
N VAL A 181 15.78 20.13 -13.85
CA VAL A 181 15.63 21.39 -14.61
C VAL A 181 15.78 21.14 -16.12
N GLU A 182 16.84 20.42 -16.54
CA GLU A 182 17.04 20.05 -17.95
C GLU A 182 15.86 19.23 -18.52
N ASP A 183 15.35 18.27 -17.75
CA ASP A 183 14.17 17.48 -18.14
C ASP A 183 12.96 18.39 -18.36
N LEU A 184 12.69 19.33 -17.45
CA LEU A 184 11.54 20.23 -17.59
C LEU A 184 11.75 21.26 -18.71
N LEU A 185 12.93 21.82 -18.86
CA LEU A 185 13.25 22.71 -19.99
C LEU A 185 13.02 22.01 -21.32
N SER A 186 13.47 20.75 -21.43
CA SER A 186 13.21 19.94 -22.63
C SER A 186 11.70 19.72 -22.89
N MET A 187 10.85 19.65 -21.82
CA MET A 187 9.39 19.54 -21.96
C MET A 187 8.73 20.87 -22.36
N LEU A 188 9.38 22.00 -22.12
CA LEU A 188 8.94 23.32 -22.62
C LEU A 188 9.17 23.44 -24.12
N ASP A 189 10.12 22.67 -24.69
CA ASP A 189 10.45 22.70 -26.08
C ASP A 189 9.39 22.06 -26.99
N GLU A 190 9.40 22.48 -28.24
CA GLU A 190 8.59 21.88 -29.30
C GLU A 190 9.19 20.55 -29.73
N VAL A 191 8.32 19.63 -30.11
CA VAL A 191 8.73 18.36 -30.71
C VAL A 191 8.57 18.50 -32.22
N GLU A 192 9.61 18.17 -32.96
CA GLU A 192 9.62 18.24 -34.41
C GLU A 192 8.49 17.43 -35.04
N GLY A 193 7.68 18.07 -35.88
CA GLY A 193 6.52 17.45 -36.54
C GLY A 193 5.22 17.45 -35.74
N GLU A 194 5.17 18.10 -34.57
CA GLU A 194 3.92 18.30 -33.82
C GLU A 194 3.26 19.67 -34.09
N LYS A 195 1.94 19.68 -33.91
CA LYS A 195 1.17 20.95 -34.00
C LYS A 195 1.54 21.85 -32.81
N GLU A 196 1.65 23.13 -33.06
CA GLU A 196 1.81 24.14 -32.03
C GLU A 196 0.57 24.18 -31.14
N GLN A 197 0.71 23.66 -29.92
CA GLN A 197 -0.39 23.55 -28.96
C GLN A 197 0.02 23.99 -27.55
N LEU A 198 -0.98 24.48 -26.82
CA LEU A 198 -0.86 24.68 -25.38
C LEU A 198 -0.58 23.33 -24.68
N ARG A 199 0.42 23.26 -23.84
CA ARG A 199 0.73 22.12 -23.01
C ARG A 199 0.79 22.48 -21.54
N VAL A 200 0.22 21.60 -20.72
CA VAL A 200 0.27 21.69 -19.26
C VAL A 200 1.28 20.66 -18.75
N ILE A 201 2.24 21.11 -17.99
CA ILE A 201 3.27 20.28 -17.35
C ILE A 201 3.02 20.30 -15.85
N SER A 202 2.70 19.17 -15.26
CA SER A 202 2.43 19.06 -13.82
C SER A 202 3.59 18.39 -13.11
N VAL A 203 4.24 19.12 -12.18
CA VAL A 203 5.26 18.60 -11.27
C VAL A 203 4.58 18.09 -10.02
N VAL A 204 4.66 16.78 -9.76
CA VAL A 204 3.96 16.13 -8.65
C VAL A 204 4.92 15.36 -7.75
N GLY A 205 4.61 15.32 -6.45
CA GLY A 205 5.38 14.57 -5.45
C GLY A 205 5.07 15.00 -4.02
N PHE A 206 5.62 14.29 -3.05
CA PHE A 206 5.42 14.55 -1.63
C PHE A 206 5.80 16.00 -1.24
N GLY A 207 5.22 16.51 -0.15
CA GLY A 207 5.57 17.82 0.40
C GLY A 207 7.04 17.89 0.82
N GLY A 208 7.70 19.00 0.53
CA GLY A 208 9.12 19.20 0.88
C GLY A 208 10.15 18.58 -0.07
N LEU A 209 9.72 17.98 -1.21
CA LEU A 209 10.63 17.48 -2.26
C LEU A 209 11.35 18.59 -3.06
N GLY A 210 10.91 19.84 -2.93
CA GLY A 210 11.49 20.97 -3.69
C GLY A 210 10.79 21.25 -5.02
N LYS A 211 9.50 20.89 -5.18
CA LYS A 211 8.70 21.17 -6.40
C LYS A 211 8.70 22.65 -6.77
N THR A 212 8.43 23.52 -5.80
CA THR A 212 8.47 24.99 -5.95
C THR A 212 9.86 25.47 -6.37
N THR A 213 10.93 24.90 -5.77
CA THR A 213 12.31 25.21 -6.10
C THR A 213 12.65 24.83 -7.55
N LEU A 214 12.21 23.64 -7.98
CA LEU A 214 12.38 23.17 -9.35
C LEU A 214 11.62 24.06 -10.35
N ALA A 215 10.34 24.33 -10.08
CA ALA A 215 9.54 25.18 -10.94
C ALA A 215 10.12 26.61 -11.06
N ARG A 216 10.69 27.14 -9.95
CA ARG A 216 11.34 28.46 -9.94
C ARG A 216 12.64 28.45 -10.74
N ALA A 217 13.47 27.42 -10.57
CA ALA A 217 14.70 27.31 -11.35
C ALA A 217 14.42 27.26 -12.86
N VAL A 218 13.37 26.54 -13.27
CA VAL A 218 12.93 26.52 -14.69
C VAL A 218 12.36 27.89 -15.13
N TYR A 219 11.59 28.59 -14.28
CA TYR A 219 11.02 29.89 -14.61
C TYR A 219 12.07 30.99 -14.77
N GLU A 220 13.14 30.93 -13.98
CA GLU A 220 14.25 31.91 -14.00
C GLU A 220 15.35 31.54 -14.99
N ASP A 221 15.30 30.35 -15.61
CA ASP A 221 16.32 29.88 -16.55
C ASP A 221 16.39 30.77 -17.80
N PRO A 222 17.60 31.15 -18.29
CA PRO A 222 17.79 31.99 -19.48
C PRO A 222 17.03 31.49 -20.71
N HIS A 223 17.01 30.16 -20.95
CA HIS A 223 16.31 29.54 -22.06
C HIS A 223 14.79 29.80 -22.00
N ALA A 224 14.19 29.66 -20.82
CA ALA A 224 12.76 29.96 -20.62
C ALA A 224 12.47 31.47 -20.72
N VAL A 225 13.40 32.33 -20.28
CA VAL A 225 13.27 33.80 -20.36
C VAL A 225 13.26 34.25 -21.81
N GLU A 226 14.17 33.75 -22.63
CA GLU A 226 14.26 34.11 -24.06
C GLU A 226 13.08 33.60 -24.86
N LYS A 227 12.59 32.42 -24.53
CA LYS A 227 11.54 31.72 -25.28
C LYS A 227 10.13 32.26 -25.02
N PHE A 228 9.85 32.74 -23.81
CA PHE A 228 8.54 33.19 -23.37
C PHE A 228 8.56 34.65 -22.92
N HIS A 229 8.13 35.58 -23.78
CA HIS A 229 8.11 36.98 -23.47
C HIS A 229 7.00 37.37 -22.48
N CYS A 230 5.93 36.57 -22.40
CA CYS A 230 4.82 36.75 -21.47
C CYS A 230 4.90 35.69 -20.38
N ARG A 231 5.20 36.09 -19.13
CA ARG A 231 5.43 35.14 -18.03
C ARG A 231 4.75 35.63 -16.76
N ALA A 232 4.18 34.66 -16.00
CA ALA A 232 3.62 34.92 -14.69
C ALA A 232 3.91 33.77 -13.71
N TRP A 233 4.06 34.11 -12.43
CA TRP A 233 4.22 33.15 -11.33
C TRP A 233 3.17 33.41 -10.25
N VAL A 234 2.31 32.41 -9.97
CA VAL A 234 1.25 32.52 -8.96
C VAL A 234 1.33 31.35 -7.99
N ALA A 235 1.18 31.65 -6.70
CA ALA A 235 1.08 30.65 -5.64
C ALA A 235 -0.40 30.39 -5.31
N ALA A 236 -0.99 29.37 -5.93
CA ALA A 236 -2.42 29.02 -5.77
C ALA A 236 -2.78 28.60 -4.34
N GLY A 237 -1.85 27.99 -3.61
CA GLY A 237 -2.05 27.60 -2.22
C GLY A 237 -2.37 28.73 -1.25
N ARG A 238 -2.04 29.98 -1.60
CA ARG A 238 -2.40 31.19 -0.81
C ARG A 238 -3.89 31.53 -0.91
N TRP A 239 -4.53 31.15 -1.99
CA TRP A 239 -5.89 31.51 -2.36
C TRP A 239 -6.87 30.34 -2.21
N SER A 240 -6.69 29.52 -1.17
CA SER A 240 -7.65 28.44 -0.86
C SER A 240 -9.00 29.04 -0.49
N PRO A 241 -10.12 28.53 -1.04
CA PRO A 241 -11.48 28.97 -0.69
C PRO A 241 -11.79 28.90 0.81
N GLU A 242 -11.15 27.98 1.51
CA GLU A 242 -11.28 27.80 2.96
C GLU A 242 -10.64 28.96 3.76
N VAL A 243 -9.68 29.67 3.16
CA VAL A 243 -8.93 30.75 3.81
C VAL A 243 -9.47 32.14 3.48
N THR A 244 -9.85 32.38 2.23
CA THR A 244 -10.14 33.74 1.72
C THR A 244 -11.53 33.91 1.10
N GLY A 245 -12.24 32.82 0.76
CA GLY A 245 -13.56 32.88 0.11
C GLY A 245 -13.55 33.34 -1.37
N HIS A 246 -12.40 33.80 -1.91
CA HIS A 246 -12.31 34.43 -3.24
C HIS A 246 -11.35 33.73 -4.24
N GLY A 247 -10.88 32.59 -3.95
CA GLY A 247 -9.88 31.72 -4.60
C GLY A 247 -9.44 32.02 -6.04
N VAL A 248 -10.27 31.75 -7.05
CA VAL A 248 -9.84 31.76 -8.46
C VAL A 248 -9.65 33.19 -9.01
N GLY A 249 -10.53 34.12 -8.62
CA GLY A 249 -10.45 35.53 -9.06
C GLY A 249 -9.12 36.18 -8.68
N GLU A 250 -8.60 35.87 -7.49
CA GLU A 250 -7.32 36.41 -7.02
C GLU A 250 -6.14 35.81 -7.80
N ILE A 251 -6.18 34.50 -8.12
CA ILE A 251 -5.17 33.88 -8.97
C ILE A 251 -5.10 34.57 -10.33
N LEU A 252 -6.25 34.82 -10.95
CA LEU A 252 -6.32 35.51 -12.25
C LEU A 252 -5.87 36.94 -12.20
N ARG A 253 -6.19 37.66 -11.11
CA ARG A 253 -5.71 39.02 -10.88
C ARG A 253 -4.19 39.05 -10.75
N ASP A 254 -3.60 38.13 -9.98
CA ASP A 254 -2.15 38.01 -9.86
C ASP A 254 -1.48 37.73 -11.21
N VAL A 255 -2.07 36.88 -12.05
CA VAL A 255 -1.59 36.65 -13.43
C VAL A 255 -1.67 37.92 -14.25
N LEU A 256 -2.82 38.60 -14.27
CA LEU A 256 -3.04 39.82 -15.04
C LEU A 256 -2.06 40.94 -14.63
N GLN A 257 -1.84 41.11 -13.32
CA GLN A 257 -0.91 42.11 -12.78
C GLN A 257 0.52 41.91 -13.27
N GLN A 258 0.95 40.64 -13.43
CA GLN A 258 2.30 40.36 -13.90
C GLN A 258 2.45 40.47 -15.42
N VAL A 259 1.44 40.10 -16.20
CA VAL A 259 1.52 40.15 -17.67
C VAL A 259 1.15 41.53 -18.23
N ARG A 260 0.27 42.29 -17.57
CA ARG A 260 -0.21 43.59 -18.02
C ARG A 260 -0.48 44.55 -16.83
N PRO A 261 0.56 45.13 -16.22
CA PRO A 261 0.43 45.93 -14.99
C PRO A 261 -0.50 47.13 -15.11
N LYS A 262 -0.55 47.77 -16.29
CA LYS A 262 -1.35 49.00 -16.51
C LYS A 262 -2.86 48.77 -16.39
N ASP A 263 -3.35 47.65 -16.88
CA ASP A 263 -4.78 47.31 -16.86
C ASP A 263 -5.25 46.71 -15.53
N ALA A 264 -4.34 46.23 -14.72
CA ALA A 264 -4.66 45.65 -13.40
C ALA A 264 -5.11 46.74 -12.40
N MET A 265 -4.69 48.01 -12.60
CA MET A 265 -5.08 49.12 -11.71
C MET A 265 -6.53 49.57 -11.91
N ASP A 266 -7.09 49.40 -13.13
CA ASP A 266 -8.45 49.79 -13.44
C ASP A 266 -9.50 48.78 -13.02
N VAL A 267 -9.10 47.58 -12.61
CA VAL A 267 -9.98 46.44 -12.32
C VAL A 267 -10.08 46.09 -10.82
N VAL A 268 -9.59 46.96 -9.93
CA VAL A 268 -9.52 46.68 -8.46
C VAL A 268 -10.89 46.43 -7.81
N ALA A 269 -11.99 46.85 -8.43
CA ALA A 269 -13.34 46.74 -7.87
C ALA A 269 -14.28 45.76 -8.61
N ASP A 270 -13.81 45.01 -9.60
CA ASP A 270 -14.68 44.31 -10.55
C ASP A 270 -14.77 42.79 -10.35
N ASN A 271 -15.92 42.25 -10.76
CA ASN A 271 -16.22 40.81 -10.72
C ASN A 271 -15.27 40.02 -11.62
N GLY A 272 -14.86 38.83 -11.22
CA GLY A 272 -13.88 37.97 -11.90
C GLY A 272 -14.06 37.72 -13.42
N GLN A 273 -15.27 37.91 -13.96
CA GLN A 273 -15.58 37.76 -15.40
C GLN A 273 -14.85 38.74 -16.32
N ARG A 274 -14.63 39.98 -15.86
CA ARG A 274 -13.89 40.97 -16.66
C ARG A 274 -12.39 40.65 -16.71
N ILE A 275 -11.84 40.16 -15.61
CA ILE A 275 -10.43 39.71 -15.52
C ILE A 275 -10.20 38.57 -16.50
N GLU A 276 -11.14 37.62 -16.54
CA GLU A 276 -11.10 36.46 -17.45
C GLU A 276 -11.09 36.91 -18.92
N ALA A 277 -12.01 37.84 -19.31
CA ALA A 277 -12.09 38.33 -20.67
C ALA A 277 -10.81 39.08 -21.08
N LEU A 278 -10.27 39.94 -20.21
CA LEU A 278 -9.02 40.66 -20.46
C LEU A 278 -7.82 39.74 -20.62
N LEU A 279 -7.72 38.69 -19.78
CA LEU A 279 -6.66 37.72 -19.90
C LEU A 279 -6.74 36.91 -21.19
N LYS A 280 -7.93 36.44 -21.59
CA LYS A 280 -8.14 35.71 -22.83
C LYS A 280 -7.74 36.56 -24.04
N GLU A 281 -8.18 37.82 -24.10
CA GLU A 281 -7.86 38.74 -25.19
C GLU A 281 -6.35 39.00 -25.25
N TYR A 282 -5.72 39.28 -24.10
CA TYR A 282 -4.31 39.61 -24.05
C TYR A 282 -3.39 38.45 -24.42
N LEU A 283 -3.74 37.22 -24.01
CA LEU A 283 -2.92 36.02 -24.21
C LEU A 283 -3.14 35.36 -25.60
N LYS A 284 -4.14 35.79 -26.36
CA LYS A 284 -4.56 35.18 -27.64
C LYS A 284 -3.41 35.07 -28.65
N ASP A 285 -2.64 36.13 -28.79
CA ASP A 285 -1.57 36.22 -29.79
C ASP A 285 -0.16 36.08 -29.22
N LYS A 286 -0.03 35.73 -27.95
CA LYS A 286 1.26 35.66 -27.23
C LYS A 286 1.64 34.24 -26.85
N ARG A 287 2.94 33.96 -26.97
CA ARG A 287 3.55 32.79 -26.41
C ARG A 287 3.84 33.04 -24.93
N TYR A 288 3.17 32.31 -24.04
CA TYR A 288 3.25 32.53 -22.60
C TYR A 288 3.73 31.33 -21.82
N LEU A 289 4.37 31.58 -20.67
CA LEU A 289 4.70 30.63 -19.62
C LEU A 289 4.05 31.06 -18.31
N ILE A 290 3.06 30.32 -17.84
CA ILE A 290 2.40 30.58 -16.56
C ILE A 290 2.74 29.47 -15.58
N VAL A 291 3.33 29.83 -14.45
CA VAL A 291 3.63 28.91 -13.37
C VAL A 291 2.60 29.07 -12.26
N ILE A 292 1.95 27.97 -11.90
CA ILE A 292 0.96 27.92 -10.82
C ILE A 292 1.44 26.93 -9.76
N ASP A 293 1.90 27.46 -8.64
CA ASP A 293 2.48 26.69 -7.56
C ASP A 293 1.41 26.26 -6.54
N ASP A 294 1.44 24.99 -6.14
CA ASP A 294 0.55 24.33 -5.18
C ASP A 294 -0.94 24.32 -5.60
N MET A 295 -1.21 23.84 -6.83
CA MET A 295 -2.53 23.80 -7.45
C MET A 295 -3.43 22.72 -6.85
N GLY A 296 -4.68 23.11 -6.49
CA GLY A 296 -5.77 22.23 -6.11
C GLY A 296 -6.69 21.85 -7.29
N MET A 297 -7.39 20.72 -7.18
CA MET A 297 -8.28 20.24 -8.25
C MET A 297 -9.46 21.18 -8.51
N GLU A 298 -10.08 21.69 -7.46
CA GLU A 298 -11.26 22.57 -7.55
C GLU A 298 -10.95 23.87 -8.29
N GLN A 299 -9.79 24.44 -8.03
CA GLN A 299 -9.32 25.66 -8.70
C GLN A 299 -9.04 25.44 -10.18
N TRP A 300 -8.44 24.27 -10.52
CA TRP A 300 -8.07 23.96 -11.89
C TRP A 300 -9.26 23.88 -12.86
N SER A 301 -10.39 23.30 -12.43
CA SER A 301 -11.57 23.18 -13.30
C SER A 301 -12.05 24.52 -13.85
N THR A 302 -11.93 25.58 -13.04
CA THR A 302 -12.30 26.96 -13.44
C THR A 302 -11.19 27.65 -14.23
N ILE A 303 -9.93 27.49 -13.81
CA ILE A 303 -8.78 28.15 -14.47
C ILE A 303 -8.54 27.60 -15.87
N ASN A 304 -8.71 26.30 -16.08
CA ASN A 304 -8.47 25.66 -17.39
C ASN A 304 -9.32 26.23 -18.51
N SER A 305 -10.53 26.73 -18.22
CA SER A 305 -11.41 27.34 -19.22
C SER A 305 -10.91 28.69 -19.74
N ILE A 306 -9.93 29.28 -19.06
CA ILE A 306 -9.40 30.62 -19.39
C ILE A 306 -8.20 30.53 -20.31
N PHE A 307 -7.37 29.52 -20.12
CA PHE A 307 -6.17 29.30 -20.92
C PHE A 307 -6.51 28.42 -22.15
N GLU A 308 -6.90 29.06 -23.24
CA GLU A 308 -7.22 28.39 -24.48
C GLU A 308 -5.96 28.11 -25.33
N ASN A 309 -6.05 27.11 -26.19
CA ASN A 309 -4.99 26.80 -27.13
C ASN A 309 -4.90 27.91 -28.20
N ASN A 310 -3.90 28.74 -28.14
CA ASN A 310 -3.66 29.86 -29.03
C ASN A 310 -2.75 29.55 -30.24
N GLY A 311 -2.35 28.29 -30.44
CA GLY A 311 -1.48 27.89 -31.54
C GLY A 311 -0.08 28.50 -31.51
N LYS A 312 0.41 28.97 -30.37
CA LYS A 312 1.73 29.62 -30.20
C LYS A 312 2.68 28.80 -29.32
N SER A 313 2.43 27.53 -29.13
CA SER A 313 3.23 26.66 -28.25
C SER A 313 3.39 27.18 -26.82
N SER A 314 2.32 27.80 -26.27
CA SER A 314 2.28 28.28 -24.89
C SER A 314 2.39 27.14 -23.87
N ARG A 315 2.85 27.44 -22.65
CA ARG A 315 3.08 26.44 -21.59
C ARG A 315 2.49 26.89 -20.26
N ILE A 316 1.92 25.94 -19.54
CA ILE A 316 1.52 26.07 -18.13
C ILE A 316 2.31 25.06 -17.32
N LEU A 317 3.04 25.51 -16.30
CA LEU A 317 3.78 24.67 -15.37
C LEU A 317 3.07 24.67 -14.03
N LEU A 318 2.60 23.51 -13.56
CA LEU A 318 1.92 23.36 -12.28
C LEU A 318 2.76 22.60 -11.28
N THR A 319 2.66 22.94 -10.01
CA THR A 319 3.11 22.05 -8.94
C THR A 319 1.95 21.58 -8.08
N THR A 320 1.97 20.36 -7.64
CA THR A 320 0.95 19.78 -6.74
C THR A 320 1.50 18.61 -5.93
N THR A 321 0.88 18.31 -4.79
CA THR A 321 1.19 17.11 -3.99
C THR A 321 0.31 15.91 -4.37
N ILE A 322 -0.76 16.13 -5.15
CA ILE A 322 -1.81 15.16 -5.43
C ILE A 322 -1.66 14.63 -6.87
N GLN A 323 -1.48 13.33 -7.00
CA GLN A 323 -1.26 12.66 -8.29
C GLN A 323 -2.49 12.77 -9.22
N SER A 324 -3.70 12.61 -8.70
CA SER A 324 -4.94 12.74 -9.47
C SER A 324 -5.10 14.15 -10.04
N THR A 325 -4.77 15.18 -9.27
CA THR A 325 -4.76 16.58 -9.74
C THR A 325 -3.78 16.74 -10.90
N ALA A 326 -2.53 16.25 -10.75
CA ALA A 326 -1.54 16.31 -11.82
C ALA A 326 -2.02 15.61 -13.11
N ASN A 327 -2.63 14.43 -12.97
CA ASN A 327 -3.14 13.65 -14.11
C ASN A 327 -4.30 14.37 -14.82
N ILE A 328 -5.18 15.04 -14.07
CA ILE A 328 -6.32 15.78 -14.64
C ILE A 328 -5.84 17.06 -15.31
N CYS A 329 -4.96 17.82 -14.64
CA CYS A 329 -4.42 19.06 -15.20
C CYS A 329 -3.65 18.82 -16.50
N SER A 330 -2.91 17.73 -16.60
CA SER A 330 -2.12 17.36 -17.77
C SER A 330 -2.86 16.40 -18.72
N HIS A 331 -4.20 16.32 -18.65
CA HIS A 331 -4.97 15.44 -19.52
C HIS A 331 -4.83 15.87 -21.00
N GLY A 332 -4.75 14.89 -21.91
CA GLY A 332 -4.53 15.13 -23.34
C GLY A 332 -3.04 15.19 -23.69
N ASN A 333 -2.56 16.34 -24.15
CA ASN A 333 -1.19 16.53 -24.64
C ASN A 333 -0.21 17.02 -23.55
N GLY A 334 -0.61 17.04 -22.28
CA GLY A 334 0.24 17.48 -21.18
C GLY A 334 1.18 16.41 -20.66
N TYR A 335 2.15 16.84 -19.84
CA TYR A 335 3.14 15.97 -19.20
C TYR A 335 2.98 15.96 -17.68
N VAL A 336 3.17 14.79 -17.07
CA VAL A 336 3.25 14.65 -15.61
C VAL A 336 4.68 14.28 -15.23
N TYR A 337 5.37 15.22 -14.57
CA TYR A 337 6.72 15.02 -14.06
C TYR A 337 6.66 14.56 -12.61
N GLN A 338 7.02 13.31 -12.35
CA GLN A 338 7.08 12.75 -10.99
C GLN A 338 8.41 13.11 -10.34
N MET A 339 8.38 13.95 -9.33
CA MET A 339 9.57 14.31 -8.59
C MET A 339 10.01 13.19 -7.64
N ASN A 340 11.29 12.84 -7.66
CA ASN A 340 11.86 11.79 -6.83
C ASN A 340 12.61 12.36 -5.63
N THR A 341 12.89 11.54 -4.62
CA THR A 341 13.78 11.86 -3.51
C THR A 341 15.24 11.89 -3.99
N LEU A 342 16.08 12.65 -3.30
CA LEU A 342 17.51 12.73 -3.59
C LEU A 342 18.21 11.40 -3.36
N GLY A 343 19.25 11.16 -4.13
CA GLY A 343 20.18 10.04 -3.94
C GLY A 343 20.98 10.15 -2.65
N GLU A 344 21.74 9.12 -2.34
CA GLU A 344 22.55 9.05 -1.12
C GLU A 344 23.64 10.14 -1.08
N GLU A 345 24.35 10.34 -2.19
CA GLU A 345 25.43 11.33 -2.29
C GLU A 345 24.90 12.77 -2.15
N ASP A 346 23.82 13.10 -2.83
CA ASP A 346 23.22 14.43 -2.71
C ASP A 346 22.59 14.66 -1.33
N SER A 347 22.07 13.61 -0.71
CA SER A 347 21.57 13.66 0.67
C SER A 347 22.70 13.94 1.67
N LYS A 348 23.89 13.32 1.50
CA LYS A 348 25.07 13.59 2.30
C LYS A 348 25.55 15.03 2.10
N LYS A 349 25.63 15.50 0.86
CA LYS A 349 26.04 16.90 0.55
C LYS A 349 25.15 17.94 1.25
N ILE A 350 23.83 17.72 1.32
CA ILE A 350 22.91 18.67 1.98
C ILE A 350 23.03 18.57 3.50
N ALA A 351 22.99 17.35 4.06
CA ALA A 351 22.89 17.17 5.51
C ALA A 351 24.21 17.42 6.24
N LEU A 352 25.36 17.03 5.65
CA LEU A 352 26.67 17.05 6.28
C LEU A 352 27.61 18.10 5.67
N GLN A 353 27.22 18.69 4.54
CA GLN A 353 28.04 19.64 3.76
C GLN A 353 29.39 19.01 3.33
N GLU A 354 30.51 19.73 3.41
CA GLU A 354 31.81 19.26 2.95
C GLU A 354 32.61 18.50 4.01
N VAL A 355 32.05 18.32 5.23
CA VAL A 355 32.74 17.62 6.30
C VAL A 355 32.77 16.12 6.00
N ARG A 356 33.95 15.59 5.73
CA ARG A 356 34.21 14.18 5.42
C ARG A 356 35.09 13.54 6.47
N SER A 357 34.49 12.88 7.46
CA SER A 357 35.22 11.92 8.28
C SER A 357 34.53 10.56 8.21
N PRO A 358 35.26 9.44 8.20
CA PRO A 358 34.67 8.09 8.15
C PRO A 358 33.70 7.82 9.32
N GLU A 359 34.01 8.38 10.49
CA GLU A 359 33.16 8.26 11.70
C GLU A 359 31.82 9.00 11.53
N LEU A 360 31.86 10.19 10.93
CA LEU A 360 30.66 10.96 10.63
C LEU A 360 29.80 10.26 9.57
N GLU A 361 30.40 9.71 8.53
CA GLU A 361 29.67 8.95 7.50
C GLU A 361 28.96 7.75 8.10
N GLN A 362 29.64 6.96 8.93
CA GLN A 362 29.04 5.79 9.56
C GLN A 362 27.93 6.16 10.55
N GLY A 363 28.13 7.19 11.39
CA GLY A 363 27.17 7.65 12.39
C GLY A 363 25.94 8.33 11.78
N SER A 364 26.07 8.98 10.62
CA SER A 364 24.96 9.70 9.96
C SER A 364 24.03 8.81 9.11
N MET A 365 24.50 7.64 8.67
CA MET A 365 23.73 6.78 7.76
C MET A 365 22.31 6.44 8.25
N PRO A 366 22.09 6.04 9.53
CA PRO A 366 20.74 5.78 10.03
C PRO A 366 19.84 7.01 9.99
N LEU A 367 20.38 8.20 10.28
CA LEU A 367 19.66 9.47 10.23
C LEU A 367 19.26 9.82 8.80
N LEU A 368 20.18 9.70 7.85
CA LEU A 368 19.92 9.94 6.43
C LEU A 368 18.87 8.97 5.87
N GLN A 369 18.89 7.70 6.31
CA GLN A 369 17.86 6.72 5.97
C GLN A 369 16.48 7.11 6.48
N LYS A 370 16.39 7.67 7.70
CA LYS A 370 15.11 8.21 8.23
C LYS A 370 14.63 9.42 7.43
N CYS A 371 15.52 10.30 7.00
CA CYS A 371 15.16 11.43 6.13
C CYS A 371 14.65 10.98 4.76
N GLY A 372 15.07 9.79 4.27
CA GLY A 372 14.60 9.18 3.03
C GLY A 372 14.84 10.02 1.78
N GLY A 373 15.89 10.85 1.76
CA GLY A 373 16.24 11.73 0.65
C GLY A 373 15.30 12.92 0.46
N LEU A 374 14.51 13.29 1.48
CA LEU A 374 13.64 14.48 1.43
C LEU A 374 14.47 15.76 1.65
N PRO A 375 14.57 16.67 0.66
CA PRO A 375 15.40 17.87 0.78
C PRO A 375 15.08 18.71 2.01
N LEU A 376 13.80 18.95 2.31
CA LEU A 376 13.38 19.72 3.47
C LEU A 376 13.82 19.08 4.80
N ALA A 377 13.77 17.76 4.91
CA ALA A 377 14.25 17.05 6.10
C ALA A 377 15.77 17.13 6.22
N LEU A 378 16.50 17.01 5.11
CA LEU A 378 17.96 17.12 5.09
C LEU A 378 18.44 18.52 5.45
N VAL A 379 17.78 19.55 4.96
CA VAL A 379 18.07 20.95 5.33
C VAL A 379 17.79 21.19 6.81
N SER A 380 16.64 20.71 7.34
CA SER A 380 16.32 20.82 8.76
C SER A 380 17.37 20.13 9.65
N VAL A 381 17.87 18.96 9.24
CA VAL A 381 18.96 18.25 9.91
C VAL A 381 20.26 19.05 9.85
N SER A 382 20.61 19.55 8.66
CA SER A 382 21.82 20.39 8.48
C SER A 382 21.80 21.61 9.38
N ASP A 383 20.68 22.35 9.41
CA ASP A 383 20.53 23.54 10.24
C ASP A 383 20.59 23.21 11.75
N PHE A 384 20.00 22.07 12.16
CA PHE A 384 20.11 21.61 13.56
C PHE A 384 21.55 21.27 13.94
N LEU A 385 22.28 20.53 13.11
CA LEU A 385 23.67 20.16 13.36
C LEU A 385 24.58 21.39 13.44
N LYS A 386 24.37 22.41 12.59
CA LYS A 386 25.11 23.67 12.63
C LYS A 386 24.88 24.45 13.92
N CYS A 387 23.64 24.54 14.38
CA CYS A 387 23.32 25.23 15.63
C CYS A 387 23.89 24.53 16.87
N SER A 388 24.15 23.23 16.78
CA SER A 388 24.63 22.39 17.86
C SER A 388 26.18 22.31 17.94
N GLY A 389 26.92 22.95 17.03
CA GLY A 389 28.39 22.92 16.88
C GLY A 389 28.84 22.02 15.73
N GLU A 390 30.10 21.54 15.75
CA GLU A 390 30.59 20.68 14.66
C GLU A 390 29.84 19.35 14.60
N PRO A 391 29.46 18.86 13.40
CA PRO A 391 28.73 17.60 13.25
C PRO A 391 29.65 16.43 13.56
N THR A 392 29.27 15.61 14.56
CA THR A 392 29.95 14.37 14.92
C THR A 392 29.02 13.17 14.70
N GLY A 393 29.59 11.96 14.55
CA GLY A 393 28.83 10.72 14.42
C GLY A 393 27.89 10.47 15.60
N GLU A 394 28.33 10.81 16.83
CA GLU A 394 27.54 10.65 18.06
C GLU A 394 26.32 11.60 18.07
N ARG A 395 26.49 12.86 17.68
CA ARG A 395 25.38 13.82 17.56
C ARG A 395 24.37 13.41 16.50
N CYS A 396 24.84 12.87 15.38
CA CYS A 396 23.94 12.30 14.36
C CYS A 396 23.15 11.11 14.92
N ALA A 397 23.79 10.24 15.70
CA ALA A 397 23.12 9.12 16.36
C ALA A 397 22.13 9.58 17.44
N GLU A 398 22.45 10.62 18.20
CA GLU A 398 21.54 11.23 19.17
C GLU A 398 20.34 11.87 18.49
N LEU A 399 20.55 12.67 17.46
CA LEU A 399 19.44 13.24 16.67
C LEU A 399 18.59 12.15 16.02
N CYS A 400 19.21 11.09 15.54
CA CYS A 400 18.48 9.96 14.96
C CYS A 400 17.54 9.29 15.98
N ARG A 401 17.96 9.16 17.23
CA ARG A 401 17.11 8.64 18.32
C ARG A 401 15.97 9.60 18.69
N ASN A 402 16.25 10.91 18.69
CA ASN A 402 15.32 11.94 19.14
C ASN A 402 14.52 12.60 17.99
N LEU A 403 14.74 12.22 16.75
CA LEU A 403 14.13 12.83 15.56
C LEU A 403 12.61 12.93 15.66
N GLY A 404 11.95 11.86 16.08
CA GLY A 404 10.51 11.84 16.23
C GLY A 404 9.96 12.84 17.25
N SER A 405 10.69 13.13 18.35
CA SER A 405 10.29 14.15 19.31
C SER A 405 10.40 15.57 18.71
N HIS A 406 11.45 15.85 17.95
CA HIS A 406 11.61 17.11 17.19
C HIS A 406 10.51 17.30 16.14
N LEU A 407 10.03 16.21 15.53
CA LEU A 407 8.92 16.27 14.57
C LEU A 407 7.56 16.49 15.25
N ARG A 408 7.44 16.29 16.54
CA ARG A 408 6.20 16.43 17.31
C ARG A 408 6.11 17.76 18.07
N GLU A 409 7.16 18.15 18.76
CA GLU A 409 7.17 19.25 19.71
C GLU A 409 8.12 20.38 19.29
N LYS A 410 7.79 21.62 19.70
CA LYS A 410 8.70 22.76 19.53
C LYS A 410 9.80 22.65 20.59
N HIS A 411 11.05 22.67 20.17
CA HIS A 411 12.20 22.68 21.06
C HIS A 411 13.08 23.89 20.74
N GLY A 412 13.20 24.86 21.61
CA GLY A 412 14.12 25.98 21.51
C GLY A 412 14.17 26.65 20.13
N HIS A 413 15.36 26.65 19.50
CA HIS A 413 15.49 27.02 18.07
C HIS A 413 14.89 25.92 17.20
N ASP A 414 13.70 26.20 16.61
CA ASP A 414 12.86 25.20 15.95
C ASP A 414 13.24 24.98 14.48
N ASN A 415 14.40 24.34 14.26
CA ASN A 415 14.90 24.03 12.91
C ASN A 415 13.98 23.06 12.13
N PHE A 416 13.04 22.36 12.80
CA PHE A 416 12.10 21.43 12.20
C PHE A 416 10.70 22.02 11.98
N ALA A 417 10.48 23.31 12.23
CA ALA A 417 9.16 23.94 12.16
C ALA A 417 8.50 23.77 10.79
N GLU A 418 9.20 24.08 9.69
CA GLU A 418 8.66 23.98 8.34
C GLU A 418 8.40 22.50 7.94
N LEU A 419 9.31 21.60 8.30
CA LEU A 419 9.11 20.16 8.07
C LEU A 419 7.87 19.67 8.82
N ARG A 420 7.70 20.08 10.07
CA ARG A 420 6.54 19.73 10.89
C ARG A 420 5.24 20.25 10.27
N LYS A 421 5.20 21.49 9.76
CA LYS A 421 4.04 22.03 9.05
C LYS A 421 3.65 21.16 7.86
N VAL A 422 4.61 20.79 7.03
CA VAL A 422 4.38 19.93 5.86
C VAL A 422 3.84 18.56 6.27
N LEU A 423 4.43 17.91 7.27
CA LEU A 423 4.00 16.59 7.74
C LEU A 423 2.61 16.64 8.38
N MET A 424 2.33 17.68 9.18
CA MET A 424 1.01 17.92 9.78
C MET A 424 -0.05 18.20 8.71
N HIS A 425 0.25 19.04 7.73
CA HIS A 425 -0.68 19.31 6.62
C HIS A 425 -1.05 18.04 5.86
N ASN A 426 -0.06 17.21 5.51
CA ASN A 426 -0.33 15.93 4.86
C ASN A 426 -1.19 14.98 5.73
N TYR A 427 -1.00 15.00 7.04
CA TYR A 427 -1.78 14.21 7.98
C TYR A 427 -3.19 14.76 8.18
N ASP A 428 -3.34 16.05 8.46
CA ASP A 428 -4.62 16.70 8.81
C ASP A 428 -5.56 16.83 7.60
N SER A 429 -5.03 16.82 6.38
CA SER A 429 -5.82 16.81 5.14
C SER A 429 -6.49 15.46 4.84
N LEU A 430 -6.19 14.41 5.61
CA LEU A 430 -6.78 13.09 5.46
C LEU A 430 -8.13 12.96 6.16
N SER A 431 -9.00 12.10 5.64
CA SER A 431 -10.18 11.67 6.39
C SER A 431 -9.76 10.93 7.66
N VAL A 432 -10.64 10.93 8.66
CA VAL A 432 -10.39 10.28 9.95
C VAL A 432 -10.03 8.79 9.81
N TYR A 433 -10.70 8.10 8.90
CA TYR A 433 -10.40 6.70 8.60
C TYR A 433 -8.99 6.55 8.00
N ALA A 434 -8.63 7.43 7.08
CA ALA A 434 -7.31 7.43 6.47
C ALA A 434 -6.20 7.79 7.48
N MET A 435 -6.46 8.70 8.43
CA MET A 435 -5.54 9.00 9.53
C MET A 435 -5.26 7.77 10.40
N THR A 436 -6.31 7.05 10.81
CA THR A 436 -6.16 5.83 11.64
C THR A 436 -5.42 4.73 10.86
N CYS A 437 -5.80 4.51 9.61
CA CYS A 437 -5.11 3.55 8.73
C CYS A 437 -3.64 3.91 8.52
N LEU A 438 -3.33 5.20 8.42
CA LEU A 438 -1.97 5.71 8.28
C LEU A 438 -1.16 5.50 9.57
N LEU A 439 -1.71 5.84 10.73
CA LEU A 439 -1.06 5.61 12.03
C LEU A 439 -0.75 4.13 12.25
N TYR A 440 -1.64 3.23 11.83
CA TYR A 440 -1.42 1.79 11.94
C TYR A 440 -0.20 1.30 11.15
N LEU A 441 0.21 1.99 10.09
CA LEU A 441 1.41 1.63 9.34
C LEU A 441 2.70 1.76 10.16
N GLY A 442 2.67 2.49 11.28
CA GLY A 442 3.77 2.52 12.25
C GLY A 442 4.07 1.18 12.93
N VAL A 443 3.17 0.18 12.84
CA VAL A 443 3.45 -1.19 13.29
C VAL A 443 4.58 -1.84 12.48
N PHE A 444 4.75 -1.45 11.22
CA PHE A 444 5.79 -2.00 10.35
C PHE A 444 7.12 -1.24 10.51
N PRO A 445 8.26 -1.90 10.31
CA PRO A 445 9.55 -1.23 10.31
C PRO A 445 9.65 -0.20 9.18
N ASN A 446 10.42 0.87 9.42
CA ASN A 446 10.73 1.86 8.39
C ASN A 446 11.45 1.21 7.19
N ASN A 447 11.28 1.79 6.00
CA ASN A 447 11.90 1.33 4.75
C ASN A 447 11.57 -0.12 4.34
N ARG A 448 10.53 -0.71 4.93
CA ARG A 448 10.08 -2.06 4.58
C ARG A 448 9.06 -2.03 3.44
N PRO A 449 9.24 -2.84 2.36
CA PRO A 449 8.22 -3.03 1.35
C PRO A 449 6.98 -3.75 1.91
N LEU A 450 5.82 -3.13 1.80
CA LEU A 450 4.55 -3.66 2.28
C LEU A 450 3.70 -4.16 1.11
N LYS A 451 3.09 -5.34 1.26
CA LYS A 451 2.13 -5.85 0.27
C LYS A 451 0.77 -5.16 0.49
N ARG A 452 0.26 -4.40 -0.49
CA ARG A 452 -1.03 -3.69 -0.41
C ARG A 452 -2.16 -4.54 0.18
N LYS A 453 -2.33 -5.79 -0.29
CA LYS A 453 -3.40 -6.68 0.21
C LYS A 453 -3.22 -7.12 1.65
N VAL A 454 -1.99 -7.21 2.16
CA VAL A 454 -1.71 -7.49 3.59
C VAL A 454 -2.16 -6.30 4.43
N VAL A 455 -1.75 -5.10 4.04
CA VAL A 455 -2.15 -3.86 4.73
C VAL A 455 -3.67 -3.73 4.81
N ILE A 456 -4.37 -3.86 3.66
CA ILE A 456 -5.83 -3.76 3.60
C ILE A 456 -6.51 -4.80 4.50
N ARG A 457 -6.08 -6.08 4.47
CA ARG A 457 -6.67 -7.13 5.31
C ARG A 457 -6.45 -6.89 6.79
N ARG A 458 -5.31 -6.34 7.17
CA ARG A 458 -5.07 -5.98 8.56
C ARG A 458 -5.94 -4.82 9.01
N TRP A 459 -6.14 -3.78 8.18
CA TRP A 459 -7.11 -2.72 8.46
C TRP A 459 -8.54 -3.23 8.62
N LEU A 460 -8.95 -4.20 7.77
CA LEU A 460 -10.26 -4.86 7.90
C LEU A 460 -10.38 -5.66 9.19
N ALA A 461 -9.34 -6.44 9.54
CA ALA A 461 -9.33 -7.24 10.77
C ALA A 461 -9.42 -6.36 12.02
N GLU A 462 -8.76 -5.20 12.03
CA GLU A 462 -8.87 -4.20 13.10
C GLU A 462 -10.22 -3.45 13.09
N GLY A 463 -10.92 -3.45 11.95
CA GLY A 463 -12.19 -2.77 11.79
C GLY A 463 -12.07 -1.28 11.50
N TYR A 464 -10.96 -0.84 10.88
CA TYR A 464 -10.75 0.55 10.50
C TYR A 464 -11.48 0.97 9.24
N ALA A 465 -11.92 0.04 8.41
CA ALA A 465 -12.80 0.29 7.29
C ALA A 465 -14.22 -0.22 7.60
N ARG A 466 -15.24 0.53 7.20
CA ARG A 466 -16.63 0.17 7.42
C ARG A 466 -17.47 0.35 6.21
N SER A 467 -18.31 -0.64 5.95
CA SER A 467 -19.34 -0.54 4.93
C SER A 467 -20.30 0.62 5.24
N ASP A 468 -20.62 1.36 4.22
CA ASP A 468 -21.74 2.28 4.16
C ASP A 468 -22.91 1.65 3.36
N SER A 469 -23.96 2.41 3.10
CA SER A 469 -25.10 1.93 2.34
C SER A 469 -24.78 1.53 0.89
N LEU A 470 -23.67 2.00 0.34
CA LEU A 470 -23.30 1.87 -1.09
C LEU A 470 -22.02 1.07 -1.31
N ARG A 471 -21.09 1.01 -0.31
CA ARG A 471 -19.74 0.47 -0.47
C ARG A 471 -19.43 -0.58 0.59
N SER A 472 -18.73 -1.63 0.19
CA SER A 472 -18.24 -2.65 1.11
C SER A 472 -17.06 -2.16 1.95
N GLU A 473 -16.75 -2.84 3.06
CA GLU A 473 -15.56 -2.56 3.89
C GLU A 473 -14.27 -2.68 3.06
N GLU A 474 -14.21 -3.66 2.13
CA GLU A 474 -13.07 -3.86 1.23
C GLU A 474 -12.90 -2.67 0.27
N ASP A 475 -14.00 -2.11 -0.27
CA ASP A 475 -13.96 -0.97 -1.17
C ASP A 475 -13.46 0.28 -0.47
N ILE A 476 -13.94 0.55 0.75
CA ILE A 476 -13.53 1.71 1.55
C ILE A 476 -12.05 1.59 1.96
N ALA A 477 -11.59 0.40 2.36
CA ALA A 477 -10.17 0.18 2.66
C ALA A 477 -9.29 0.39 1.43
N ASP A 478 -9.78 -0.03 0.26
CA ASP A 478 -9.08 0.13 -1.02
C ASP A 478 -9.03 1.60 -1.46
N GLU A 479 -10.12 2.34 -1.31
CA GLU A 479 -10.19 3.78 -1.56
C GLU A 479 -9.28 4.56 -0.60
N THR A 480 -9.27 4.20 0.68
CA THR A 480 -8.36 4.78 1.67
C THR A 480 -6.90 4.56 1.26
N PHE A 481 -6.55 3.34 0.85
CA PHE A 481 -5.20 3.05 0.36
C PHE A 481 -4.85 3.88 -0.88
N LYS A 482 -5.77 3.99 -1.84
CA LYS A 482 -5.60 4.82 -3.05
C LYS A 482 -5.42 6.30 -2.70
N ALA A 483 -6.17 6.83 -1.74
CA ALA A 483 -6.05 8.20 -1.29
C ALA A 483 -4.67 8.50 -0.67
N LEU A 484 -4.08 7.55 0.08
CA LEU A 484 -2.74 7.69 0.62
C LEU A 484 -1.65 7.65 -0.47
N VAL A 485 -1.86 6.82 -1.50
CA VAL A 485 -0.96 6.77 -2.68
C VAL A 485 -1.10 8.05 -3.51
N ASP A 486 -2.32 8.51 -3.74
CA ASP A 486 -2.62 9.71 -4.52
C ASP A 486 -1.96 10.99 -3.93
N ARG A 487 -1.85 11.05 -2.61
CA ARG A 487 -1.14 12.13 -1.89
C ARG A 487 0.38 11.90 -1.75
N ASN A 488 0.92 10.88 -2.41
CA ASN A 488 2.34 10.49 -2.33
C ASN A 488 2.85 10.17 -0.91
N ILE A 489 1.96 9.95 0.07
CA ILE A 489 2.31 9.51 1.44
C ILE A 489 2.84 8.08 1.40
N ILE A 490 2.20 7.24 0.59
CA ILE A 490 2.63 5.87 0.29
C ILE A 490 3.14 5.83 -1.15
N GLN A 491 4.38 5.39 -1.32
CA GLN A 491 5.01 5.25 -2.62
C GLN A 491 4.83 3.83 -3.18
N SER A 492 4.52 3.72 -4.46
CA SER A 492 4.47 2.45 -5.17
C SER A 492 5.89 1.99 -5.51
N ILE A 493 6.29 0.81 -5.00
CA ILE A 493 7.59 0.19 -5.34
C ILE A 493 7.43 -0.83 -6.45
N GLY A 494 6.28 -1.47 -6.52
CA GLY A 494 6.00 -2.48 -7.53
C GLY A 494 4.53 -2.56 -7.87
N THR A 495 4.26 -2.78 -9.16
CA THR A 495 2.90 -2.90 -9.68
C THR A 495 2.59 -4.33 -10.12
N ARG A 496 1.31 -4.66 -10.20
CA ARG A 496 0.81 -5.86 -10.84
C ARG A 496 0.79 -5.70 -12.35
N ASN A 497 0.48 -6.78 -13.05
CA ASN A 497 0.28 -6.72 -14.50
C ASN A 497 -0.75 -5.66 -14.90
N ASN A 498 -1.84 -5.54 -14.15
CA ASN A 498 -2.90 -4.53 -14.35
C ASN A 498 -2.55 -3.12 -13.79
N ALA A 499 -1.31 -2.78 -13.66
CA ALA A 499 -0.80 -1.50 -13.13
C ALA A 499 -1.21 -1.15 -11.69
N GLN A 500 -1.99 -1.97 -11.00
CA GLN A 500 -2.33 -1.74 -9.59
C GLN A 500 -1.09 -1.90 -8.70
N VAL A 501 -0.98 -1.07 -7.67
CA VAL A 501 0.09 -1.18 -6.67
C VAL A 501 0.08 -2.58 -6.03
N LYS A 502 1.19 -3.29 -6.14
CA LYS A 502 1.41 -4.60 -5.50
C LYS A 502 2.13 -4.43 -4.17
N THR A 503 3.22 -3.68 -4.22
CA THR A 503 4.08 -3.38 -3.07
C THR A 503 4.26 -1.87 -2.95
N CYS A 504 4.29 -1.40 -1.73
CA CYS A 504 4.41 0.01 -1.40
C CYS A 504 5.35 0.22 -0.22
N MET A 505 5.74 1.46 0.01
CA MET A 505 6.54 1.89 1.15
C MET A 505 6.05 3.25 1.61
N THR A 506 6.05 3.50 2.90
CA THR A 506 5.85 4.84 3.44
C THR A 506 7.11 5.68 3.28
N HIS A 507 6.96 6.98 3.07
CA HIS A 507 8.11 7.87 3.03
C HIS A 507 8.80 7.88 4.40
N GLY A 508 10.14 7.77 4.44
CA GLY A 508 10.91 7.57 5.68
C GLY A 508 10.59 8.55 6.79
N ILE A 509 10.65 9.86 6.50
CA ILE A 509 10.36 10.91 7.49
C ILE A 509 8.88 10.92 7.91
N MET A 510 7.96 10.63 7.00
CA MET A 510 6.54 10.52 7.33
C MET A 510 6.27 9.29 8.22
N HIS A 511 6.98 8.20 7.99
CA HIS A 511 6.92 7.02 8.86
C HIS A 511 7.40 7.34 10.28
N GLU A 512 8.52 8.04 10.41
CA GLU A 512 9.06 8.48 11.72
C GLU A 512 8.06 9.38 12.47
N PHE A 513 7.49 10.36 11.77
CA PHE A 513 6.44 11.23 12.30
C PHE A 513 5.22 10.43 12.79
N MET A 514 4.70 9.51 11.96
CA MET A 514 3.54 8.68 12.31
C MET A 514 3.82 7.75 13.50
N LEU A 515 4.99 7.09 13.51
CA LEU A 515 5.38 6.19 14.58
C LEU A 515 5.41 6.94 15.92
N HIS A 516 6.10 8.07 15.98
CA HIS A 516 6.16 8.88 17.18
C HIS A 516 4.79 9.41 17.61
N LYS A 517 3.96 9.83 16.65
CA LYS A 517 2.60 10.26 16.93
C LYS A 517 1.76 9.10 17.49
N SER A 518 1.89 7.89 16.93
CA SER A 518 1.18 6.69 17.39
C SER A 518 1.61 6.24 18.77
N VAL A 519 2.91 6.24 19.05
CA VAL A 519 3.47 5.86 20.36
C VAL A 519 3.07 6.86 21.43
N SER A 520 3.18 8.18 21.17
CA SER A 520 2.80 9.22 22.12
C SER A 520 1.32 9.22 22.47
N GLN A 521 0.50 8.59 21.63
CA GLN A 521 -0.95 8.47 21.80
C GLN A 521 -1.36 7.13 22.43
N GLY A 522 -0.41 6.27 22.81
CA GLY A 522 -0.72 4.94 23.29
C GLY A 522 -1.40 4.05 22.25
N PHE A 523 -1.33 4.39 20.95
CA PHE A 523 -1.93 3.61 19.88
C PHE A 523 -1.07 2.41 19.51
N ILE A 524 0.27 2.61 19.44
CA ILE A 524 1.26 1.56 19.17
C ILE A 524 2.29 1.55 20.29
N ALA A 525 2.63 0.36 20.81
CA ALA A 525 3.86 0.12 21.54
C ALA A 525 4.83 -0.63 20.65
N THR A 526 6.08 -0.18 20.59
CA THR A 526 7.14 -0.83 19.83
C THR A 526 8.33 -1.16 20.71
N SER A 527 8.87 -2.37 20.54
CA SER A 527 10.14 -2.80 21.13
C SER A 527 11.16 -2.96 20.02
N SER A 528 12.23 -2.18 20.03
CA SER A 528 13.35 -2.30 19.11
C SER A 528 14.67 -2.18 19.86
N ARG A 529 15.79 -2.56 19.20
CA ARG A 529 17.14 -2.40 19.80
C ARG A 529 17.47 -0.96 20.14
N ASP A 530 16.93 0.00 19.38
CA ASP A 530 17.15 1.43 19.59
C ASP A 530 16.25 2.03 20.68
N HIS A 531 15.19 1.32 21.06
CA HIS A 531 14.25 1.71 22.11
C HIS A 531 13.92 0.50 23.02
N PRO A 532 14.82 0.09 23.91
CA PRO A 532 14.65 -1.13 24.71
C PRO A 532 13.61 -1.03 25.86
N ARG A 533 12.94 0.11 26.05
CA ARG A 533 11.98 0.30 27.14
C ARG A 533 10.52 0.25 26.68
N PRO A 534 9.87 -0.92 26.62
CA PRO A 534 8.44 -1.02 26.33
C PRO A 534 7.53 -0.65 27.51
N HIS A 535 8.03 -0.70 28.77
CA HIS A 535 7.17 -0.78 29.95
C HIS A 535 6.34 0.46 30.26
N ALA A 536 6.82 1.65 29.96
CA ALA A 536 6.08 2.87 30.25
C ALA A 536 4.90 3.16 29.29
N TYR A 537 4.87 2.47 28.14
CA TYR A 537 3.90 2.75 27.06
C TYR A 537 2.97 1.59 26.71
N VAL A 538 3.20 0.38 27.28
CA VAL A 538 2.36 -0.81 27.01
C VAL A 538 0.99 -0.69 27.68
N ASN A 539 0.90 0.02 28.82
CA ASN A 539 -0.29 0.07 29.68
C ASN A 539 -1.58 0.53 28.97
N ASN A 540 -1.47 1.21 27.82
CA ASN A 540 -2.64 1.66 27.04
C ASN A 540 -2.59 1.29 25.55
N ALA A 541 -1.54 0.60 25.08
CA ALA A 541 -1.36 0.33 23.66
C ALA A 541 -2.29 -0.77 23.17
N CYS A 542 -2.91 -0.50 22.00
CA CYS A 542 -3.75 -1.48 21.31
C CYS A 542 -2.97 -2.37 20.35
N HIS A 543 -1.81 -1.90 19.87
CA HIS A 543 -0.98 -2.60 18.90
C HIS A 543 0.44 -2.74 19.42
N LEU A 544 0.93 -3.98 19.43
CA LEU A 544 2.29 -4.28 19.87
C LEU A 544 3.12 -4.74 18.68
N SER A 545 4.25 -4.08 18.45
CA SER A 545 5.22 -4.41 17.41
C SER A 545 6.58 -4.71 18.01
N ILE A 546 7.11 -5.91 17.78
CA ILE A 546 8.36 -6.41 18.37
C ILE A 546 9.39 -6.63 17.27
N HIS A 547 10.56 -6.03 17.41
CA HIS A 547 11.64 -6.11 16.43
C HIS A 547 12.90 -6.70 17.08
N GLY A 548 13.35 -7.87 16.59
CA GLY A 548 14.68 -8.41 16.91
C GLY A 548 14.80 -9.33 18.13
N GLY A 549 13.74 -9.96 18.60
CA GLY A 549 13.79 -11.21 19.38
C GLY A 549 14.29 -11.17 20.84
N ASN A 550 14.87 -10.10 21.33
CA ASN A 550 15.26 -9.98 22.72
C ASN A 550 14.29 -9.07 23.47
N VAL A 551 13.19 -9.63 23.89
CA VAL A 551 12.41 -9.06 24.98
C VAL A 551 13.13 -9.49 26.24
N THR A 552 13.91 -8.60 26.87
CA THR A 552 14.42 -8.87 28.19
C THR A 552 13.24 -9.11 29.14
N ASP A 553 13.36 -10.14 29.97
CA ASP A 553 12.38 -10.60 30.98
C ASP A 553 11.94 -9.52 31.97
N SER A 554 11.41 -8.44 31.53
CA SER A 554 10.77 -7.50 32.39
C SER A 554 9.26 -7.69 32.27
N GLU A 555 8.72 -8.08 33.37
CA GLU A 555 7.36 -8.40 33.76
C GLU A 555 6.29 -7.46 33.20
N ALA A 556 5.96 -7.56 31.89
CA ALA A 556 4.69 -6.98 31.45
C ALA A 556 3.57 -7.72 32.18
N SER A 557 2.79 -7.01 32.99
CA SER A 557 1.72 -7.61 33.74
C SER A 557 0.62 -8.13 32.81
N ASP A 558 -0.15 -9.11 33.25
CA ASP A 558 -1.29 -9.62 32.47
C ASP A 558 -2.32 -8.52 32.16
N GLU A 559 -2.40 -7.48 33.01
CA GLU A 559 -3.27 -6.32 32.82
C GLU A 559 -2.81 -5.45 31.65
N ASP A 560 -1.50 -5.24 31.50
CA ASP A 560 -0.93 -4.41 30.42
C ASP A 560 -1.18 -5.01 29.06
N LEU A 561 -1.14 -6.35 28.92
CA LEU A 561 -1.34 -7.05 27.66
C LEU A 561 -2.82 -7.34 27.36
N SER A 562 -3.72 -7.15 28.32
CA SER A 562 -5.15 -7.45 28.16
C SER A 562 -5.84 -6.60 27.10
N ARG A 563 -5.31 -5.41 26.78
CA ARG A 563 -5.83 -4.47 25.80
C ARG A 563 -5.25 -4.64 24.39
N VAL A 564 -4.20 -5.44 24.25
CA VAL A 564 -3.52 -5.66 22.95
C VAL A 564 -4.44 -6.41 21.98
N ARG A 565 -4.68 -5.79 20.82
CA ARG A 565 -5.51 -6.31 19.73
C ARG A 565 -4.70 -6.80 18.55
N SER A 566 -3.51 -6.25 18.37
CA SER A 566 -2.59 -6.63 17.31
C SER A 566 -1.22 -6.91 17.88
N LEU A 567 -0.69 -8.09 17.58
CA LEU A 567 0.69 -8.46 17.86
C LEU A 567 1.41 -8.78 16.55
N THR A 568 2.50 -8.08 16.30
CA THR A 568 3.36 -8.31 15.13
C THR A 568 4.79 -8.51 15.60
N VAL A 569 5.42 -9.57 15.15
CA VAL A 569 6.81 -9.88 15.51
C VAL A 569 7.66 -9.97 14.24
N PHE A 570 8.77 -9.26 14.22
CA PHE A 570 9.74 -9.24 13.14
C PHE A 570 11.05 -9.88 13.60
N GLY A 571 11.49 -10.92 12.91
CA GLY A 571 12.69 -11.69 13.23
C GLY A 571 12.38 -12.91 14.10
N LYS A 572 13.18 -13.18 15.15
CA LYS A 572 12.93 -14.30 16.05
C LYS A 572 11.78 -13.99 16.99
N ALA A 573 10.90 -14.97 17.22
CA ALA A 573 9.77 -14.81 18.13
C ALA A 573 10.23 -14.84 19.60
N GLY A 574 11.18 -15.75 19.95
CA GLY A 574 11.71 -15.85 21.30
C GLY A 574 10.60 -15.84 22.36
N ASP A 575 10.80 -15.04 23.41
CA ASP A 575 9.86 -14.91 24.54
C ASP A 575 8.56 -14.17 24.18
N ALA A 576 8.53 -13.43 23.05
CA ALA A 576 7.33 -12.75 22.57
C ALA A 576 6.15 -13.70 22.31
N ILE A 577 6.42 -14.99 22.07
CA ILE A 577 5.36 -15.99 21.92
C ILE A 577 4.54 -16.21 23.19
N SER A 578 5.13 -15.96 24.37
CA SER A 578 4.44 -16.04 25.65
C SER A 578 3.33 -14.99 25.75
N TYR A 579 3.50 -13.80 25.13
CA TYR A 579 2.51 -12.75 25.11
C TYR A 579 1.24 -13.13 24.36
N VAL A 580 1.32 -14.03 23.37
CA VAL A 580 0.15 -14.54 22.64
C VAL A 580 -0.89 -15.12 23.59
N ARG A 581 -0.45 -15.78 24.69
CA ARG A 581 -1.37 -16.39 25.69
C ARG A 581 -2.02 -15.34 26.59
N LYS A 582 -1.35 -14.19 26.80
CA LYS A 582 -1.82 -13.11 27.67
C LYS A 582 -2.79 -12.18 26.93
N CYS A 583 -2.64 -12.00 25.60
CA CYS A 583 -3.46 -11.11 24.76
C CYS A 583 -4.80 -11.75 24.41
N LYS A 584 -5.79 -11.67 25.27
CA LYS A 584 -7.12 -12.32 25.08
C LYS A 584 -7.98 -11.67 23.99
N LEU A 585 -7.77 -10.39 23.67
CA LEU A 585 -8.55 -9.61 22.68
C LEU A 585 -7.87 -9.54 21.32
N LEU A 586 -6.91 -10.39 21.05
CA LEU A 586 -6.10 -10.36 19.84
C LEU A 586 -6.96 -10.56 18.59
N ARG A 587 -6.90 -9.61 17.64
CA ARG A 587 -7.54 -9.63 16.32
C ARG A 587 -6.56 -9.92 15.21
N VAL A 588 -5.35 -9.39 15.31
CA VAL A 588 -4.28 -9.58 14.35
C VAL A 588 -3.08 -10.23 15.04
N LEU A 589 -2.66 -11.38 14.54
CA LEU A 589 -1.42 -12.04 14.91
C LEU A 589 -0.59 -12.25 13.66
N ASP A 590 0.52 -11.53 13.55
CA ASP A 590 1.43 -11.62 12.43
C ASP A 590 2.81 -12.07 12.89
N LEU A 591 3.13 -13.30 12.60
CA LEU A 591 4.38 -14.00 12.87
C LEU A 591 5.01 -14.51 11.56
N GLU A 592 4.68 -13.87 10.41
CA GLU A 592 5.12 -14.30 9.07
C GLU A 592 6.66 -14.40 8.98
N GLU A 593 7.38 -13.55 9.70
CA GLU A 593 8.84 -13.46 9.61
C GLU A 593 9.58 -14.20 10.72
N CYS A 594 8.87 -14.83 11.64
CA CYS A 594 9.49 -15.58 12.71
C CYS A 594 10.03 -16.91 12.18
N SER A 595 11.35 -17.07 12.22
CA SER A 595 12.04 -18.27 11.73
C SER A 595 12.11 -19.40 12.76
N ASP A 596 11.98 -19.08 14.05
CA ASP A 596 12.11 -19.98 15.22
C ASP A 596 10.81 -20.59 15.70
N LEU A 597 9.70 -20.43 14.94
CA LEU A 597 8.42 -20.99 15.30
C LEU A 597 8.35 -22.49 14.98
N GLU A 598 7.75 -23.24 15.91
CA GLU A 598 7.48 -24.68 15.85
C GLU A 598 6.02 -24.96 16.15
N ASP A 599 5.56 -26.19 15.87
CA ASP A 599 4.18 -26.64 16.07
C ASP A 599 3.67 -26.45 17.51
N SER A 600 4.55 -26.58 18.49
CA SER A 600 4.26 -26.40 19.92
C SER A 600 3.75 -24.98 20.25
N HIS A 601 4.22 -23.97 19.54
CA HIS A 601 3.87 -22.56 19.76
C HIS A 601 2.41 -22.27 19.37
N LEU A 602 1.83 -23.03 18.43
CA LEU A 602 0.43 -22.88 18.01
C LEU A 602 -0.57 -23.69 18.84
N LYS A 603 -0.12 -24.53 19.79
CA LYS A 603 -1.00 -25.46 20.56
C LYS A 603 -2.23 -24.77 21.17
N HIS A 604 -2.11 -23.52 21.57
CA HIS A 604 -3.18 -22.78 22.26
C HIS A 604 -3.86 -21.73 21.40
N ILE A 605 -3.55 -21.69 20.08
CA ILE A 605 -4.07 -20.63 19.19
C ILE A 605 -5.60 -20.61 19.14
N GLY A 606 -6.25 -21.75 19.24
CA GLY A 606 -7.72 -21.87 19.22
C GLY A 606 -8.43 -21.18 20.39
N LYS A 607 -7.69 -20.70 21.41
CA LYS A 607 -8.25 -19.89 22.49
C LYS A 607 -8.38 -18.39 22.15
N LEU A 608 -7.80 -17.96 21.03
CA LEU A 608 -7.84 -16.56 20.56
C LEU A 608 -9.11 -16.32 19.73
N TRP A 609 -10.25 -16.32 20.38
CA TRP A 609 -11.56 -16.32 19.74
C TRP A 609 -11.86 -15.11 18.88
N HIS A 610 -11.23 -13.96 19.19
CA HIS A 610 -11.39 -12.70 18.45
C HIS A 610 -10.45 -12.60 17.24
N LEU A 611 -9.55 -13.58 17.04
CA LEU A 611 -8.55 -13.54 15.99
C LEU A 611 -9.19 -13.54 14.61
N LYS A 612 -8.89 -12.50 13.82
CA LYS A 612 -9.40 -12.31 12.45
C LYS A 612 -8.32 -12.48 11.40
N TYR A 613 -7.10 -12.14 11.73
CA TYR A 613 -5.95 -12.26 10.84
C TYR A 613 -4.85 -13.07 11.53
N LEU A 614 -4.46 -14.17 10.90
CA LEU A 614 -3.36 -15.02 11.34
C LEU A 614 -2.39 -15.22 10.18
N SER A 615 -1.15 -14.78 10.36
CA SER A 615 -0.04 -15.08 9.47
C SER A 615 1.09 -15.69 10.27
N VAL A 616 1.60 -16.82 9.83
CA VAL A 616 2.65 -17.57 10.51
C VAL A 616 3.76 -17.96 9.55
N GLY A 617 4.98 -18.07 10.08
CA GLY A 617 6.17 -18.53 9.36
C GLY A 617 6.92 -19.61 10.10
N GLY A 618 8.18 -19.82 9.77
CA GLY A 618 9.07 -20.71 10.47
C GLY A 618 8.93 -22.20 10.14
N SER A 619 9.30 -23.05 11.09
CA SER A 619 9.36 -24.50 10.88
C SER A 619 8.05 -25.23 11.15
N ILE A 620 6.93 -24.51 11.28
CA ILE A 620 5.61 -25.10 11.53
C ILE A 620 5.25 -26.06 10.39
N ALA A 621 5.01 -27.31 10.75
CA ALA A 621 4.66 -28.40 9.82
C ALA A 621 3.20 -28.84 9.90
N LYS A 622 2.51 -28.58 11.04
CA LYS A 622 1.12 -28.98 11.26
C LYS A 622 0.31 -27.86 11.91
N LEU A 623 -0.95 -27.72 11.49
CA LEU A 623 -1.93 -26.93 12.23
C LEU A 623 -2.49 -27.75 13.41
N PRO A 624 -2.67 -27.11 14.59
CA PRO A 624 -3.30 -27.80 15.71
C PRO A 624 -4.78 -28.10 15.43
N SER A 625 -5.29 -29.19 16.00
CA SER A 625 -6.73 -29.55 15.91
C SER A 625 -7.65 -28.45 16.49
N SER A 626 -7.13 -27.62 17.42
CA SER A 626 -7.85 -26.50 18.02
C SER A 626 -8.07 -25.31 17.06
N ILE A 627 -7.61 -25.39 15.81
CA ILE A 627 -7.84 -24.33 14.80
C ILE A 627 -9.33 -24.04 14.59
N ASP A 628 -10.19 -25.02 14.77
CA ASP A 628 -11.65 -24.86 14.68
C ASP A 628 -12.24 -23.90 15.73
N GLY A 629 -11.50 -23.61 16.80
CA GLY A 629 -11.85 -22.61 17.82
C GLY A 629 -11.74 -21.16 17.32
N LEU A 630 -11.08 -20.91 16.20
CA LEU A 630 -10.92 -19.56 15.63
C LEU A 630 -12.16 -19.11 14.84
N HIS A 631 -13.27 -18.94 15.53
CA HIS A 631 -14.57 -18.67 14.90
C HIS A 631 -14.64 -17.36 14.11
N CYS A 632 -13.86 -16.34 14.48
CA CYS A 632 -13.84 -15.03 13.82
C CYS A 632 -12.77 -14.90 12.74
N LEU A 633 -11.98 -15.96 12.45
CA LEU A 633 -10.86 -15.88 11.55
C LEU A 633 -11.32 -15.57 10.11
N GLU A 634 -10.83 -14.47 9.56
CA GLU A 634 -11.11 -13.99 8.20
C GLU A 634 -9.95 -14.28 7.23
N THR A 635 -8.72 -14.25 7.74
CA THR A 635 -7.50 -14.50 6.95
C THR A 635 -6.57 -15.47 7.64
N LEU A 636 -6.19 -16.55 6.94
CA LEU A 636 -5.17 -17.49 7.36
C LEU A 636 -4.07 -17.55 6.30
N ASP A 637 -2.86 -17.13 6.67
CA ASP A 637 -1.70 -17.12 5.78
C ASP A 637 -0.60 -18.07 6.26
N LEU A 638 -0.40 -19.13 5.48
CA LEU A 638 0.53 -20.24 5.76
C LEU A 638 1.69 -20.29 4.75
N ARG A 639 1.89 -19.25 3.93
CA ARG A 639 2.84 -19.29 2.81
C ARG A 639 4.31 -19.45 3.22
N ARG A 640 4.66 -19.03 4.43
CA ARG A 640 6.03 -19.11 4.97
C ARG A 640 6.21 -20.24 5.99
N THR A 641 5.34 -21.23 5.95
CA THR A 641 5.41 -22.44 6.81
C THR A 641 5.83 -23.66 5.99
N LYS A 642 6.16 -24.75 6.70
CA LYS A 642 6.40 -26.06 6.11
C LYS A 642 5.14 -26.94 6.05
N ILE A 643 3.95 -26.37 6.30
CA ILE A 643 2.68 -27.09 6.30
C ILE A 643 2.38 -27.62 4.89
N LYS A 644 2.27 -28.95 4.78
CA LYS A 644 1.90 -29.64 3.55
C LYS A 644 0.44 -30.12 3.55
N THR A 645 -0.15 -30.29 4.71
CA THR A 645 -1.56 -30.75 4.86
C THR A 645 -2.30 -29.84 5.84
N VAL A 646 -3.56 -29.58 5.55
CA VAL A 646 -4.46 -28.84 6.44
C VAL A 646 -5.66 -29.70 6.78
N PRO A 647 -6.16 -29.64 8.04
CA PRO A 647 -7.39 -30.34 8.42
C PRO A 647 -8.59 -29.71 7.72
N ILE A 648 -9.60 -30.51 7.40
CA ILE A 648 -10.82 -30.04 6.70
C ILE A 648 -11.58 -28.98 7.51
N GLU A 649 -11.44 -28.99 8.84
CA GLU A 649 -11.99 -28.01 9.76
C GLU A 649 -11.47 -26.60 9.49
N ALA A 650 -10.23 -26.46 9.05
CA ALA A 650 -9.66 -25.14 8.69
C ALA A 650 -10.39 -24.50 7.50
N ILE A 651 -10.91 -25.30 6.56
CA ILE A 651 -11.67 -24.81 5.41
C ILE A 651 -13.13 -24.51 5.79
N MET A 652 -13.63 -25.16 6.85
CA MET A 652 -14.98 -24.98 7.36
C MET A 652 -15.12 -23.85 8.40
N LEU A 653 -14.10 -23.00 8.55
CA LEU A 653 -14.20 -21.81 9.40
C LEU A 653 -15.23 -20.83 8.81
N TYR A 654 -16.19 -20.44 9.61
CA TYR A 654 -17.40 -19.72 9.15
C TYR A 654 -17.12 -18.37 8.52
N HIS A 655 -16.17 -17.62 9.08
CA HIS A 655 -15.80 -16.27 8.62
C HIS A 655 -14.57 -16.25 7.72
N LEU A 656 -13.94 -17.39 7.46
CA LEU A 656 -12.73 -17.43 6.66
C LEU A 656 -12.99 -16.97 5.23
N ALA A 657 -12.40 -15.84 4.88
CA ALA A 657 -12.49 -15.25 3.55
C ALA A 657 -11.23 -15.53 2.70
N HIS A 658 -10.08 -15.68 3.35
CA HIS A 658 -8.80 -15.79 2.66
C HIS A 658 -7.93 -16.88 3.27
N LEU A 659 -7.59 -17.89 2.46
CA LEU A 659 -6.67 -18.97 2.83
C LEU A 659 -5.50 -18.99 1.84
N PHE A 660 -4.27 -18.92 2.38
CA PHE A 660 -3.03 -18.92 1.60
C PHE A 660 -2.06 -19.98 2.09
N GLY A 661 -1.37 -20.62 1.16
CA GLY A 661 -0.35 -21.64 1.44
C GLY A 661 -0.05 -22.49 0.22
N LYS A 662 0.79 -23.51 0.37
CA LYS A 662 0.97 -24.60 -0.60
C LYS A 662 0.69 -25.92 0.14
N PHE A 663 -0.55 -26.36 0.12
CA PHE A 663 -1.03 -27.47 0.95
C PHE A 663 -2.05 -28.35 0.24
N THR A 664 -2.21 -29.58 0.74
CA THR A 664 -3.32 -30.47 0.43
C THR A 664 -4.24 -30.58 1.66
N VAL A 665 -5.43 -31.15 1.51
CA VAL A 665 -6.28 -31.55 2.65
C VAL A 665 -5.81 -32.90 3.18
N ASP A 666 -5.95 -33.08 4.49
CA ASP A 666 -5.56 -34.35 5.14
C ASP A 666 -6.27 -35.54 4.53
N LYS A 667 -5.53 -36.63 4.29
CA LYS A 667 -6.02 -37.85 3.67
C LYS A 667 -7.09 -38.54 4.50
N GLU A 668 -6.88 -38.60 5.81
CA GLU A 668 -7.82 -39.22 6.74
C GLU A 668 -9.15 -38.47 6.74
N ASP A 669 -9.12 -37.14 6.62
CA ASP A 669 -10.30 -36.32 6.54
C ASP A 669 -11.07 -36.52 5.23
N LEU A 670 -10.37 -36.65 4.10
CA LEU A 670 -10.98 -36.92 2.79
C LEU A 670 -11.58 -38.32 2.71
N ASN A 671 -10.99 -39.32 3.36
CA ASN A 671 -11.49 -40.68 3.39
C ASN A 671 -12.66 -40.86 4.39
N ASN A 672 -12.87 -39.91 5.30
CA ASN A 672 -13.95 -39.94 6.27
C ASN A 672 -15.28 -39.43 5.68
N ALA A 673 -16.18 -40.34 5.31
CA ALA A 673 -17.47 -40.02 4.70
C ALA A 673 -18.30 -39.04 5.52
N ASN A 674 -18.25 -39.13 6.87
CA ASN A 674 -18.95 -38.19 7.76
C ASN A 674 -18.39 -36.80 7.71
N LYS A 675 -17.05 -36.65 7.70
CA LYS A 675 -16.39 -35.36 7.58
C LYS A 675 -16.65 -34.71 6.21
N MET A 676 -16.55 -35.53 5.15
CA MET A 676 -16.85 -35.07 3.78
C MET A 676 -18.31 -34.65 3.60
N SER A 677 -19.27 -35.43 4.08
CA SER A 677 -20.70 -35.08 4.05
C SER A 677 -20.98 -33.77 4.82
N LYS A 678 -20.32 -33.56 5.96
CA LYS A 678 -20.44 -32.35 6.76
C LYS A 678 -19.84 -31.15 6.03
N ALA A 679 -18.68 -31.28 5.42
CA ALA A 679 -18.03 -30.24 4.63
C ALA A 679 -18.87 -29.87 3.40
N THR A 680 -19.36 -30.83 2.66
CA THR A 680 -20.26 -30.62 1.53
C THR A 680 -21.53 -29.85 1.94
N LYS A 681 -22.19 -30.26 3.03
CA LYS A 681 -23.36 -29.57 3.57
C LYS A 681 -23.03 -28.13 4.02
N PHE A 682 -21.84 -27.92 4.57
CA PHE A 682 -21.40 -26.59 4.96
C PHE A 682 -21.19 -25.67 3.75
N LEU A 683 -20.48 -26.17 2.73
CA LEU A 683 -20.12 -25.42 1.52
C LEU A 683 -21.34 -25.18 0.61
N SER A 684 -22.18 -26.21 0.38
CA SER A 684 -23.39 -26.11 -0.44
C SER A 684 -24.49 -25.25 0.21
N GLY A 685 -24.55 -25.22 1.54
CA GLY A 685 -25.50 -24.43 2.32
C GLY A 685 -25.18 -22.92 2.38
N ASN A 686 -24.31 -22.43 1.53
CA ASN A 686 -23.88 -21.02 1.44
C ASN A 686 -23.35 -20.43 2.78
N LYS A 687 -22.78 -21.30 3.63
CA LYS A 687 -22.23 -20.91 4.94
C LYS A 687 -20.75 -20.51 4.89
N SER A 688 -20.08 -20.80 3.77
CA SER A 688 -18.68 -20.46 3.58
C SER A 688 -18.52 -19.05 3.01
N ASN A 689 -17.69 -18.24 3.62
CA ASN A 689 -17.31 -16.89 3.14
C ASN A 689 -16.02 -16.90 2.33
N LEU A 690 -15.50 -18.07 1.94
CA LEU A 690 -14.20 -18.20 1.30
C LEU A 690 -14.19 -17.54 -0.08
N LYS A 691 -13.51 -16.39 -0.18
CA LYS A 691 -13.32 -15.60 -1.40
C LYS A 691 -11.99 -15.89 -2.10
N THR A 692 -10.97 -16.28 -1.33
CA THR A 692 -9.63 -16.55 -1.85
C THR A 692 -9.12 -17.86 -1.32
N LEU A 693 -8.83 -18.78 -2.24
CA LEU A 693 -8.12 -20.01 -1.98
C LEU A 693 -6.87 -20.03 -2.83
N ALA A 694 -5.75 -19.69 -2.25
CA ALA A 694 -4.52 -19.49 -3.00
C ALA A 694 -3.43 -20.44 -2.55
N GLY A 695 -3.24 -21.49 -3.35
CA GLY A 695 -2.10 -22.38 -3.20
C GLY A 695 -2.43 -23.78 -2.76
N PHE A 696 -3.62 -24.31 -3.01
CA PHE A 696 -3.80 -25.73 -2.79
C PHE A 696 -3.15 -26.58 -3.90
N VAL A 697 -2.60 -27.71 -3.50
CA VAL A 697 -1.93 -28.66 -4.38
C VAL A 697 -2.93 -29.77 -4.72
N THR A 698 -3.13 -29.99 -6.00
CA THR A 698 -3.93 -31.12 -6.50
C THR A 698 -3.00 -32.29 -6.81
N ASN A 699 -3.44 -33.49 -6.48
CA ASN A 699 -2.81 -34.73 -6.86
C ASN A 699 -3.91 -35.68 -7.31
N GLU A 700 -3.58 -36.91 -7.60
CA GLU A 700 -4.51 -38.00 -8.03
C GLU A 700 -5.71 -38.20 -7.09
N ARG A 701 -5.73 -37.57 -5.93
CA ARG A 701 -6.77 -37.72 -4.92
C ARG A 701 -7.84 -36.66 -5.10
N GLN A 702 -8.98 -37.07 -5.56
CA GLN A 702 -10.07 -36.28 -6.11
C GLN A 702 -10.87 -35.44 -5.09
N GLY A 703 -10.83 -35.78 -3.79
CA GLY A 703 -11.79 -35.25 -2.81
C GLY A 703 -11.83 -33.73 -2.66
N PHE A 704 -10.72 -33.00 -2.83
CA PHE A 704 -10.72 -31.55 -2.67
C PHE A 704 -11.27 -30.83 -3.90
N LEU A 705 -10.99 -31.31 -5.10
CA LEU A 705 -11.58 -30.78 -6.34
C LEU A 705 -13.10 -30.88 -6.30
N GLN A 706 -13.64 -31.96 -5.75
CA GLN A 706 -15.08 -32.13 -5.54
C GLN A 706 -15.65 -31.10 -4.56
N LEU A 707 -14.93 -30.75 -3.46
CA LEU A 707 -15.36 -29.74 -2.53
C LEU A 707 -15.32 -28.33 -3.15
N MET A 708 -14.36 -28.05 -4.04
CA MET A 708 -14.21 -26.75 -4.70
C MET A 708 -15.44 -26.39 -5.53
N VAL A 709 -16.10 -27.36 -6.15
CA VAL A 709 -17.35 -27.19 -6.91
C VAL A 709 -18.45 -26.52 -6.08
N TYR A 710 -18.49 -26.77 -4.77
CA TYR A 710 -19.50 -26.19 -3.86
C TYR A 710 -19.12 -24.83 -3.28
N MET A 711 -17.89 -24.31 -3.54
CA MET A 711 -17.40 -23.03 -2.98
C MET A 711 -17.83 -21.83 -3.84
N ARG A 712 -19.12 -21.49 -3.84
CA ARG A 712 -19.74 -20.48 -4.71
C ARG A 712 -19.20 -19.06 -4.54
N ASN A 713 -18.68 -18.71 -3.34
CA ASN A 713 -18.17 -17.38 -3.03
C ASN A 713 -16.72 -17.16 -3.49
N LEU A 714 -16.05 -18.17 -4.06
CA LEU A 714 -14.69 -18.03 -4.53
C LEU A 714 -14.58 -17.00 -5.67
N ARG A 715 -13.66 -16.07 -5.49
CA ARG A 715 -13.30 -15.04 -6.49
C ARG A 715 -11.86 -15.20 -6.97
N LYS A 716 -11.00 -15.80 -6.15
CA LYS A 716 -9.60 -16.01 -6.51
C LYS A 716 -9.15 -17.41 -6.10
N VAL A 717 -8.63 -18.14 -7.09
CA VAL A 717 -8.09 -19.49 -6.91
C VAL A 717 -6.68 -19.56 -7.49
N LYS A 718 -5.75 -20.18 -6.73
CA LYS A 718 -4.45 -20.63 -7.25
C LYS A 718 -4.33 -22.12 -7.00
N ILE A 719 -4.13 -22.88 -8.07
CA ILE A 719 -3.98 -24.32 -8.07
C ILE A 719 -2.54 -24.66 -8.45
N TRP A 720 -1.92 -25.52 -7.66
CA TRP A 720 -0.67 -26.19 -7.98
C TRP A 720 -1.00 -27.60 -8.46
N CYS A 721 -0.79 -27.84 -9.74
CA CYS A 721 -1.00 -29.16 -10.33
C CYS A 721 0.21 -30.03 -9.99
N GLY A 722 -0.01 -31.11 -9.23
CA GLY A 722 1.03 -32.11 -8.95
C GLY A 722 1.19 -33.11 -10.10
N PRO A 723 2.30 -33.88 -10.13
CA PRO A 723 2.51 -34.90 -11.13
C PRO A 723 1.41 -35.98 -11.03
N VAL A 724 0.91 -36.39 -12.16
CA VAL A 724 -0.22 -37.33 -12.29
C VAL A 724 0.26 -38.64 -12.92
N ALA A 725 -0.16 -39.78 -12.35
CA ALA A 725 0.06 -41.09 -12.99
C ALA A 725 -0.85 -41.25 -14.21
N ASN A 726 -0.36 -41.88 -15.23
CA ASN A 726 -1.10 -42.13 -16.48
C ASN A 726 -2.36 -42.95 -16.20
N GLY A 727 -3.52 -42.48 -16.68
CA GLY A 727 -4.80 -43.23 -16.62
C GLY A 727 -5.77 -42.76 -15.53
N SER A 728 -5.51 -41.66 -14.83
CA SER A 728 -6.42 -41.12 -13.81
C SER A 728 -7.50 -40.20 -14.40
N ASN A 729 -8.69 -40.15 -13.80
CA ASN A 729 -9.75 -39.18 -14.12
C ASN A 729 -9.44 -37.77 -13.65
N TYR A 730 -8.20 -37.50 -13.23
CA TYR A 730 -7.75 -36.27 -12.64
C TYR A 730 -8.00 -35.05 -13.55
N THR A 731 -7.69 -35.19 -14.85
CA THR A 731 -7.86 -34.10 -15.82
C THR A 731 -9.31 -33.66 -15.95
N ASN A 732 -10.23 -34.66 -15.96
CA ASN A 732 -11.67 -34.41 -16.01
C ASN A 732 -12.17 -33.72 -14.73
N ASP A 733 -11.75 -34.17 -13.56
CA ASP A 733 -12.14 -33.57 -12.29
C ASP A 733 -11.59 -32.18 -12.14
N LEU A 734 -10.35 -31.94 -12.56
CA LEU A 734 -9.74 -30.60 -12.57
C LEU A 734 -10.47 -29.67 -13.55
N SER A 735 -10.75 -30.17 -14.78
CA SER A 735 -11.49 -29.43 -15.80
C SER A 735 -12.88 -29.04 -15.28
N LYS A 736 -13.63 -29.97 -14.69
CA LYS A 736 -14.94 -29.75 -14.08
C LYS A 736 -14.88 -28.72 -12.92
N ALA A 737 -13.91 -28.83 -12.03
CA ALA A 737 -13.77 -27.94 -10.92
C ALA A 737 -13.44 -26.50 -11.38
N ILE A 738 -12.58 -26.35 -12.40
CA ILE A 738 -12.24 -25.06 -12.99
C ILE A 738 -13.44 -24.50 -13.76
N GLN A 739 -14.15 -25.35 -14.52
CA GLN A 739 -15.33 -24.98 -15.26
C GLN A 739 -16.43 -24.43 -14.34
N GLU A 740 -16.75 -25.12 -13.26
CA GLU A 740 -17.73 -24.62 -12.26
C GLU A 740 -17.27 -23.33 -11.57
N PHE A 741 -15.96 -23.21 -11.28
CA PHE A 741 -15.41 -21.96 -10.75
C PHE A 741 -15.54 -20.78 -11.72
N THR A 742 -15.40 -21.02 -13.03
CA THR A 742 -15.44 -19.96 -14.06
C THR A 742 -16.86 -19.62 -14.50
N LYS A 743 -17.82 -20.54 -14.32
CA LYS A 743 -19.23 -20.38 -14.71
C LYS A 743 -19.94 -19.34 -13.85
N VAL A 744 -20.55 -18.35 -14.47
CA VAL A 744 -21.30 -17.28 -13.82
C VAL A 744 -22.62 -17.04 -14.55
N PRO A 745 -23.69 -16.65 -13.84
CA PRO A 745 -24.90 -16.16 -14.48
C PRO A 745 -24.61 -14.94 -15.36
N MET A 746 -25.39 -14.74 -16.44
CA MET A 746 -25.19 -13.64 -17.38
C MET A 746 -25.20 -12.26 -16.69
N ASP A 747 -26.05 -12.08 -15.66
CA ASP A 747 -26.22 -10.82 -14.93
C ASP A 747 -25.12 -10.55 -13.88
N ASN A 748 -24.24 -11.53 -13.59
CA ASN A 748 -23.25 -11.40 -12.54
C ASN A 748 -21.86 -11.04 -13.13
N MET A 749 -21.40 -9.82 -12.90
CA MET A 749 -20.09 -9.30 -13.31
C MET A 749 -19.02 -9.46 -12.22
N GLY A 750 -18.97 -10.59 -11.56
CA GLY A 750 -17.97 -10.87 -10.51
C GLY A 750 -16.56 -11.03 -11.07
N ALA A 751 -15.63 -10.13 -10.75
CA ALA A 751 -14.23 -10.23 -11.17
C ALA A 751 -13.54 -11.45 -10.55
N ARG A 752 -13.43 -12.55 -11.32
CA ARG A 752 -12.74 -13.77 -10.91
C ARG A 752 -11.29 -13.80 -11.39
N SER A 753 -10.42 -14.47 -10.63
CA SER A 753 -9.00 -14.61 -10.94
C SER A 753 -8.59 -16.06 -10.74
N LEU A 754 -8.05 -16.67 -11.80
CA LEU A 754 -7.56 -18.04 -11.82
C LEU A 754 -6.04 -18.07 -12.03
N SER A 755 -5.35 -18.90 -11.27
CA SER A 755 -3.92 -19.17 -11.50
C SER A 755 -3.69 -20.67 -11.48
N LEU A 756 -3.18 -21.21 -12.56
CA LEU A 756 -2.80 -22.62 -12.72
C LEU A 756 -1.28 -22.70 -12.82
N ASP A 757 -0.70 -23.53 -11.99
CA ASP A 757 0.75 -23.79 -11.95
C ASP A 757 0.97 -25.28 -12.20
N SER A 758 1.42 -25.62 -13.40
CA SER A 758 1.65 -27.01 -13.87
C SER A 758 3.13 -27.30 -14.15
N GLU A 759 4.03 -26.54 -13.53
CA GLU A 759 5.48 -26.71 -13.78
C GLU A 759 6.00 -28.10 -13.42
N GLU A 760 5.36 -28.76 -12.45
CA GLU A 760 5.69 -30.12 -12.01
C GLU A 760 4.96 -31.23 -12.81
N CYS A 761 4.11 -30.85 -13.79
CA CYS A 761 3.29 -31.77 -14.58
C CYS A 761 3.86 -32.03 -15.98
N SER A 762 3.24 -33.00 -16.67
CA SER A 762 3.49 -33.24 -18.11
C SER A 762 3.08 -32.04 -18.95
N GLU A 763 3.72 -31.84 -20.09
CA GLU A 763 3.48 -30.73 -21.01
C GLU A 763 2.02 -30.59 -21.45
N ASP A 764 1.30 -31.68 -21.51
CA ASP A 764 -0.06 -31.77 -22.09
C ASP A 764 -1.19 -31.48 -21.10
N LEU A 765 -0.90 -31.31 -19.79
CA LEU A 765 -1.97 -31.16 -18.79
C LEU A 765 -2.89 -29.96 -19.08
N LEU A 766 -2.33 -28.79 -19.33
CA LEU A 766 -3.14 -27.59 -19.57
C LEU A 766 -3.81 -27.60 -20.93
N SER A 767 -3.18 -28.21 -21.94
CA SER A 767 -3.73 -28.41 -23.29
C SER A 767 -4.91 -29.38 -23.32
N SER A 768 -4.97 -30.29 -22.36
CA SER A 768 -6.04 -31.32 -22.24
C SER A 768 -7.27 -30.77 -21.47
N LEU A 769 -7.19 -29.57 -20.84
CA LEU A 769 -8.34 -29.00 -20.14
C LEU A 769 -9.37 -28.44 -21.13
N ALA A 770 -10.48 -29.16 -21.28
CA ALA A 770 -11.60 -28.74 -22.12
C ALA A 770 -12.82 -28.37 -21.28
N PHE A 771 -13.60 -27.42 -21.74
CA PHE A 771 -14.86 -27.01 -21.14
C PHE A 771 -16.02 -27.44 -22.00
N GLU A 772 -17.08 -27.87 -21.36
CA GLU A 772 -18.36 -28.12 -22.05
C GLU A 772 -19.02 -26.79 -22.43
N PRO A 773 -19.85 -26.76 -23.49
CA PRO A 773 -20.58 -25.55 -23.87
C PRO A 773 -21.44 -25.03 -22.69
N CYS A 774 -21.46 -23.70 -22.50
CA CYS A 774 -22.35 -23.06 -21.53
C CYS A 774 -23.81 -23.09 -21.98
N SER A 775 -24.74 -23.16 -21.02
CA SER A 775 -26.15 -22.88 -21.25
C SER A 775 -26.36 -21.41 -21.63
N GLU A 776 -27.46 -21.06 -22.29
CA GLU A 776 -27.78 -19.68 -22.69
C GLU A 776 -27.80 -18.69 -21.51
N ASP A 777 -28.15 -19.14 -20.29
CA ASP A 777 -28.24 -18.32 -19.09
C ASP A 777 -26.90 -18.10 -18.37
N SER A 778 -25.81 -18.66 -18.87
CA SER A 778 -24.50 -18.63 -18.19
C SER A 778 -23.34 -18.42 -19.16
N LYS A 779 -22.25 -17.87 -18.65
CA LYS A 779 -21.00 -17.67 -19.37
C LYS A 779 -19.80 -18.05 -18.54
N TYR A 780 -18.66 -18.29 -19.22
CA TYR A 780 -17.37 -18.43 -18.54
C TYR A 780 -16.72 -17.06 -18.41
N ASP A 781 -16.56 -16.59 -17.18
CA ASP A 781 -16.03 -15.26 -16.89
C ASP A 781 -14.85 -15.33 -15.92
N VAL A 782 -13.66 -14.99 -16.43
CA VAL A 782 -12.45 -14.81 -15.64
C VAL A 782 -11.78 -13.52 -16.09
N ARG A 783 -11.59 -12.60 -15.18
CA ARG A 783 -10.95 -11.32 -15.49
C ARG A 783 -9.43 -11.41 -15.57
N SER A 784 -8.81 -12.24 -14.70
CA SER A 784 -7.35 -12.39 -14.61
C SER A 784 -6.98 -13.87 -14.61
N LEU A 785 -6.22 -14.28 -15.62
CA LEU A 785 -5.71 -15.64 -15.80
C LEU A 785 -4.20 -15.66 -15.71
N LYS A 786 -3.65 -16.60 -14.92
CA LYS A 786 -2.21 -16.87 -14.88
C LYS A 786 -1.97 -18.34 -15.17
N LEU A 787 -1.17 -18.60 -16.16
CA LEU A 787 -0.74 -19.94 -16.57
C LEU A 787 0.77 -20.05 -16.38
N ARG A 788 1.21 -21.08 -15.68
CA ARG A 788 2.62 -21.39 -15.50
C ARG A 788 2.85 -22.87 -15.78
N GLY A 789 3.85 -23.17 -16.58
CA GLY A 789 4.23 -24.53 -16.94
C GLY A 789 4.80 -24.59 -18.36
N LYS A 790 5.02 -25.78 -18.87
CA LYS A 790 5.47 -25.99 -20.24
C LYS A 790 4.27 -25.87 -21.18
N LEU A 791 4.10 -24.70 -21.79
CA LEU A 791 2.98 -24.39 -22.68
C LEU A 791 3.47 -24.32 -24.12
N LEU A 792 3.08 -25.28 -24.94
CA LEU A 792 3.33 -25.27 -26.38
C LEU A 792 2.22 -24.55 -27.15
N GLN A 793 0.99 -24.69 -26.70
CA GLN A 793 -0.21 -24.06 -27.28
C GLN A 793 -1.07 -23.39 -26.21
N LEU A 794 -1.94 -22.49 -26.64
CA LEU A 794 -2.90 -21.85 -25.76
C LEU A 794 -3.99 -22.88 -25.37
N PRO A 795 -4.26 -23.10 -24.07
CA PRO A 795 -5.29 -24.04 -23.64
C PRO A 795 -6.65 -23.73 -24.26
N PRO A 796 -7.39 -24.76 -24.72
CA PRO A 796 -8.64 -24.59 -25.48
C PRO A 796 -9.74 -23.81 -24.75
N PHE A 797 -9.74 -23.81 -23.43
CA PHE A 797 -10.71 -23.08 -22.65
C PHE A 797 -10.46 -21.56 -22.59
N VAL A 798 -9.25 -21.07 -22.89
CA VAL A 798 -8.89 -19.64 -22.75
C VAL A 798 -9.70 -18.73 -23.68
N PRO A 799 -9.89 -19.05 -24.97
CA PRO A 799 -10.72 -18.25 -25.86
C PRO A 799 -12.21 -18.17 -25.43
N LEU A 800 -12.70 -19.14 -24.65
CA LEU A 800 -14.08 -19.18 -24.14
C LEU A 800 -14.31 -18.18 -22.99
N LEU A 801 -13.26 -17.62 -22.40
CA LEU A 801 -13.35 -16.68 -21.28
C LEU A 801 -13.71 -15.26 -21.75
N SER A 802 -14.99 -14.93 -21.75
CA SER A 802 -15.51 -13.66 -22.30
C SER A 802 -15.00 -12.40 -21.60
N GLY A 803 -14.70 -12.46 -20.31
CA GLY A 803 -14.27 -11.35 -19.47
C GLY A 803 -12.76 -11.19 -19.31
N LEU A 804 -11.93 -11.92 -20.09
CA LEU A 804 -10.49 -11.95 -19.89
C LEU A 804 -9.83 -10.62 -20.28
N THR A 805 -9.37 -9.88 -19.26
CA THR A 805 -8.69 -8.59 -19.44
C THR A 805 -7.21 -8.64 -19.02
N GLU A 806 -6.81 -9.60 -18.20
CA GLU A 806 -5.44 -9.74 -17.70
C GLU A 806 -4.95 -11.18 -17.92
N LEU A 807 -3.88 -11.35 -18.70
CA LEU A 807 -3.25 -12.63 -18.96
C LEU A 807 -1.77 -12.58 -18.58
N CYS A 808 -1.32 -13.59 -17.83
CA CYS A 808 0.09 -13.78 -17.53
C CYS A 808 0.46 -15.22 -17.88
N ILE A 809 1.39 -15.40 -18.81
CA ILE A 809 1.94 -16.69 -19.21
C ILE A 809 3.39 -16.79 -18.76
N SER A 810 3.73 -17.90 -18.12
CA SER A 810 5.10 -18.23 -17.73
C SER A 810 5.43 -19.64 -18.23
N SER A 811 6.32 -19.73 -19.20
CA SER A 811 6.77 -20.98 -19.83
C SER A 811 8.29 -20.97 -20.03
N ALA A 812 8.88 -22.12 -20.20
CA ALA A 812 10.31 -22.21 -20.53
C ALA A 812 10.60 -21.53 -21.87
N THR A 813 9.80 -21.83 -22.89
CA THR A 813 9.86 -21.24 -24.23
C THR A 813 8.50 -20.67 -24.60
N LEU A 814 8.46 -19.53 -25.28
CA LEU A 814 7.25 -18.97 -25.90
C LEU A 814 7.34 -19.18 -27.41
N THR A 815 6.51 -20.11 -27.88
CA THR A 815 6.47 -20.49 -29.29
C THR A 815 5.72 -19.47 -30.15
N ARG A 816 6.00 -19.45 -31.45
CA ARG A 816 5.30 -18.60 -32.40
C ARG A 816 3.81 -18.90 -32.47
N ASP A 817 3.43 -20.19 -32.37
CA ASP A 817 2.04 -20.63 -32.43
C ASP A 817 1.23 -20.13 -31.24
N LEU A 818 1.80 -20.26 -30.03
CA LEU A 818 1.21 -19.70 -28.81
C LEU A 818 0.97 -18.20 -28.94
N LEU A 819 1.99 -17.43 -29.39
CA LEU A 819 1.91 -15.99 -29.54
C LEU A 819 0.88 -15.56 -30.60
N SER A 820 0.78 -16.31 -31.72
CA SER A 820 -0.19 -16.06 -32.78
C SER A 820 -1.64 -16.24 -32.33
N CYS A 821 -1.91 -17.19 -31.43
CA CYS A 821 -3.24 -17.38 -30.84
C CYS A 821 -3.65 -16.25 -29.90
N LEU A 822 -2.69 -15.59 -29.22
CA LEU A 822 -2.97 -14.49 -28.26
C LEU A 822 -3.56 -13.25 -28.95
N ILE A 823 -3.24 -12.99 -30.22
CA ILE A 823 -3.73 -11.83 -30.98
C ILE A 823 -5.26 -11.83 -31.05
N ASN A 824 -5.89 -13.00 -31.03
CA ASN A 824 -7.34 -13.16 -31.12
C ASN A 824 -8.09 -12.73 -29.85
N LEU A 825 -7.38 -12.48 -28.72
CA LEU A 825 -7.95 -12.05 -27.45
C LEU A 825 -8.19 -10.52 -27.43
N ARG A 826 -9.25 -10.06 -28.12
CA ARG A 826 -9.53 -8.63 -28.37
C ARG A 826 -9.77 -7.80 -27.09
N ASN A 827 -10.27 -8.41 -26.01
CA ASN A 827 -10.61 -7.71 -24.75
C ASN A 827 -9.42 -7.58 -23.81
N LEU A 828 -8.24 -8.08 -24.20
CA LEU A 828 -7.07 -8.12 -23.35
C LEU A 828 -6.48 -6.72 -23.16
N LEU A 829 -6.42 -6.27 -21.91
CA LEU A 829 -5.85 -4.96 -21.50
C LEU A 829 -4.42 -5.08 -21.02
N TYR A 830 -4.06 -6.22 -20.42
CA TYR A 830 -2.78 -6.43 -19.75
C TYR A 830 -2.23 -7.81 -20.09
N LEU A 831 -1.09 -7.83 -20.76
CA LEU A 831 -0.37 -9.05 -21.15
C LEU A 831 1.03 -9.06 -20.53
N LYS A 832 1.34 -10.15 -19.80
CA LYS A 832 2.67 -10.39 -19.27
C LYS A 832 3.17 -11.76 -19.73
N LEU A 833 4.30 -11.78 -20.40
CA LEU A 833 4.96 -12.96 -20.94
C LEU A 833 6.30 -13.17 -20.22
N ILE A 834 6.47 -14.33 -19.62
CA ILE A 834 7.68 -14.71 -18.86
C ILE A 834 8.24 -15.96 -19.48
N ALA A 835 9.49 -15.94 -19.92
CA ALA A 835 10.16 -17.08 -20.52
C ALA A 835 11.66 -17.06 -20.33
N ASN A 836 12.29 -18.22 -20.51
CA ASN A 836 13.74 -18.27 -20.70
C ASN A 836 14.08 -17.89 -22.13
N GLU A 837 13.31 -18.39 -23.11
CA GLU A 837 13.51 -18.16 -24.54
C GLU A 837 12.23 -17.71 -25.23
N LEU A 838 12.41 -16.87 -26.27
CA LEU A 838 11.31 -16.31 -27.05
C LEU A 838 11.57 -16.57 -28.53
N GLU A 839 10.64 -17.23 -29.23
CA GLU A 839 10.71 -17.39 -30.69
C GLU A 839 10.39 -16.10 -31.43
N ARG A 840 10.95 -15.96 -32.64
CA ARG A 840 10.70 -14.78 -33.48
C ARG A 840 9.24 -14.69 -33.87
N PHE A 841 8.65 -13.53 -33.60
CA PHE A 841 7.23 -13.27 -33.82
C PHE A 841 7.03 -11.85 -34.34
N GLU A 842 5.99 -11.61 -35.14
CA GLU A 842 5.61 -10.30 -35.67
C GLU A 842 4.20 -9.93 -35.25
N MET A 843 4.02 -8.76 -34.70
CA MET A 843 2.71 -8.18 -34.37
C MET A 843 2.24 -7.33 -35.54
N LYS A 844 1.33 -7.88 -36.34
CA LYS A 844 0.78 -7.21 -37.51
C LYS A 844 -0.16 -6.07 -37.16
N SER A 845 -0.41 -5.19 -38.12
CA SER A 845 -1.40 -4.11 -37.97
C SER A 845 -2.75 -4.65 -37.48
N GLY A 846 -3.35 -3.95 -36.48
CA GLY A 846 -4.57 -4.38 -35.79
C GLY A 846 -4.39 -5.40 -34.67
N ALA A 847 -3.17 -5.90 -34.40
CA ALA A 847 -2.92 -6.80 -33.27
C ALA A 847 -3.15 -6.10 -31.93
N PHE A 848 -3.80 -6.80 -31.00
CA PHE A 848 -4.07 -6.35 -29.62
C PHE A 848 -4.72 -4.95 -29.51
N PRO A 849 -5.91 -4.73 -30.08
CA PRO A 849 -6.52 -3.40 -30.20
C PRO A 849 -6.83 -2.73 -28.86
N SER A 850 -7.05 -3.51 -27.79
CA SER A 850 -7.39 -2.97 -26.45
C SER A 850 -6.21 -2.95 -25.48
N LEU A 851 -5.04 -3.46 -25.86
CA LEU A 851 -3.93 -3.67 -24.92
C LEU A 851 -3.34 -2.34 -24.44
N ARG A 852 -3.31 -2.17 -23.11
CA ARG A 852 -2.76 -0.99 -22.45
C ARG A 852 -1.36 -1.21 -21.89
N ARG A 853 -1.04 -2.47 -21.52
CA ARG A 853 0.27 -2.80 -20.97
C ARG A 853 0.75 -4.12 -21.53
N LEU A 854 1.98 -4.11 -22.06
CA LEU A 854 2.71 -5.26 -22.53
C LEU A 854 4.00 -5.42 -21.73
N SER A 855 4.24 -6.61 -21.18
CA SER A 855 5.44 -6.89 -20.39
C SER A 855 6.09 -8.18 -20.87
N PHE A 856 7.35 -8.08 -21.31
CA PHE A 856 8.23 -9.20 -21.59
C PHE A 856 9.24 -9.35 -20.45
N VAL A 857 9.36 -10.55 -19.92
CA VAL A 857 10.39 -10.93 -18.93
C VAL A 857 11.10 -12.14 -19.51
N VAL A 858 12.22 -11.92 -20.19
CA VAL A 858 12.95 -12.97 -20.92
C VAL A 858 14.38 -13.04 -20.42
N GLN A 859 14.83 -14.24 -20.06
CA GLN A 859 16.18 -14.44 -19.51
C GLN A 859 17.25 -14.48 -20.62
N SER A 860 16.94 -15.15 -21.71
CA SER A 860 17.86 -15.29 -22.85
C SER A 860 17.12 -14.89 -24.12
N LEU A 861 17.66 -13.93 -24.86
CA LEU A 861 17.18 -13.58 -26.19
C LEU A 861 18.14 -14.20 -27.21
N THR A 862 17.77 -15.35 -27.73
CA THR A 862 18.43 -15.97 -28.88
C THR A 862 18.02 -15.29 -30.19
N SER A 863 16.87 -14.61 -30.18
CA SER A 863 16.32 -13.82 -31.27
C SER A 863 15.83 -12.45 -30.78
N ALA A 864 15.66 -11.50 -31.69
CA ALA A 864 15.11 -10.18 -31.36
C ALA A 864 13.69 -10.29 -30.77
N LEU A 865 13.32 -9.29 -29.95
CA LEU A 865 11.92 -9.13 -29.52
C LEU A 865 10.96 -9.06 -30.72
N PRO A 866 9.66 -9.32 -30.50
CA PRO A 866 8.68 -9.24 -31.58
C PRO A 866 8.74 -7.90 -32.30
N ALA A 867 8.78 -7.93 -33.64
CA ALA A 867 8.64 -6.74 -34.45
C ALA A 867 7.19 -6.23 -34.35
N ILE A 868 7.03 -4.92 -34.17
CA ILE A 868 5.72 -4.26 -34.02
C ILE A 868 5.47 -3.42 -35.28
N GLU A 869 4.53 -3.85 -36.11
CA GLU A 869 4.14 -3.10 -37.30
C GLU A 869 3.34 -1.82 -36.92
N GLN A 870 3.35 -0.86 -37.84
CA GLN A 870 2.51 0.33 -37.70
C GLN A 870 1.03 -0.06 -37.67
N GLY A 871 0.30 0.44 -36.64
CA GLY A 871 -1.11 0.09 -36.40
C GLY A 871 -1.33 -1.09 -35.45
N ALA A 872 -0.27 -1.79 -35.03
CA ALA A 872 -0.35 -2.73 -33.90
C ALA A 872 -0.34 -1.96 -32.56
N LEU A 873 -0.96 -2.52 -31.54
CA LEU A 873 -0.97 -1.98 -30.18
C LEU A 873 -1.44 -0.50 -30.06
N PRO A 874 -2.54 -0.10 -30.70
CA PRO A 874 -2.92 1.31 -30.85
C PRO A 874 -3.16 2.02 -29.50
N ASN A 875 -3.55 1.28 -28.45
CA ASN A 875 -3.88 1.80 -27.13
C ASN A 875 -2.81 1.52 -26.06
N LEU A 876 -1.58 1.16 -26.46
CA LEU A 876 -0.52 0.82 -25.52
C LEU A 876 -0.04 2.04 -24.73
N VAL A 877 -0.11 1.95 -23.40
CA VAL A 877 0.31 3.01 -22.45
C VAL A 877 1.66 2.68 -21.81
N SER A 878 1.94 1.40 -21.55
CA SER A 878 3.16 0.96 -20.86
C SER A 878 3.77 -0.24 -21.56
N LEU A 879 5.04 -0.13 -21.90
CA LEU A 879 5.88 -1.20 -22.45
C LEU A 879 6.97 -1.58 -21.46
N GLN A 880 7.05 -2.85 -21.05
CA GLN A 880 8.07 -3.34 -20.14
C GLN A 880 8.93 -4.42 -20.79
N LEU A 881 10.22 -4.20 -20.87
CA LEU A 881 11.20 -5.08 -21.49
C LEU A 881 12.24 -5.46 -20.42
N LEU A 882 11.91 -6.44 -19.62
CA LEU A 882 12.80 -6.95 -18.57
C LEU A 882 13.64 -8.09 -19.12
N CYS A 883 14.58 -7.75 -19.98
CA CYS A 883 15.44 -8.67 -20.73
C CYS A 883 16.89 -8.17 -20.58
N PRO A 884 17.73 -8.76 -19.71
CA PRO A 884 19.11 -8.32 -19.50
C PRO A 884 19.97 -8.41 -20.77
N SER A 885 19.64 -9.35 -21.66
CA SER A 885 20.31 -9.56 -22.96
C SER A 885 19.74 -8.69 -24.10
N LEU A 886 18.95 -7.68 -23.82
CA LEU A 886 18.37 -6.78 -24.81
C LEU A 886 19.49 -5.99 -25.50
N VAL A 887 19.47 -5.98 -26.86
CA VAL A 887 20.44 -5.26 -27.68
C VAL A 887 19.73 -4.17 -28.47
N GLY A 888 20.13 -2.93 -28.30
CA GLY A 888 19.55 -1.77 -28.95
C GLY A 888 18.03 -1.69 -28.75
N LEU A 889 17.31 -1.23 -29.75
CA LEU A 889 15.84 -1.20 -29.75
C LEU A 889 15.20 -2.55 -30.10
N SER A 890 15.99 -3.57 -30.42
CA SER A 890 15.53 -4.92 -30.79
C SER A 890 14.38 -4.93 -31.82
N GLY A 891 14.40 -4.00 -32.79
CA GLY A 891 13.41 -3.89 -33.84
C GLY A 891 12.08 -3.21 -33.44
N ILE A 892 11.95 -2.72 -32.23
CA ILE A 892 10.73 -2.04 -31.75
C ILE A 892 10.83 -0.54 -32.08
N GLN A 893 9.94 -0.09 -32.99
CA GLN A 893 9.79 1.32 -33.33
C GLN A 893 8.68 1.93 -32.47
N ILE A 894 9.03 2.48 -31.28
CA ILE A 894 8.04 3.03 -30.34
C ILE A 894 7.31 4.28 -30.87
N ARG A 895 7.85 4.99 -31.87
CA ARG A 895 7.28 6.24 -32.39
C ARG A 895 5.84 6.08 -32.89
N HIS A 896 5.43 4.87 -33.30
CA HIS A 896 4.08 4.57 -33.78
C HIS A 896 3.07 4.33 -32.64
N LEU A 897 3.52 4.17 -31.40
CA LEU A 897 2.68 3.86 -30.22
C LEU A 897 2.13 5.16 -29.59
N ARG A 898 1.11 5.74 -30.22
CA ARG A 898 0.60 7.09 -29.91
C ARG A 898 0.20 7.36 -28.47
N HIS A 899 -0.12 6.34 -27.68
CA HIS A 899 -0.57 6.48 -26.28
C HIS A 899 0.51 6.08 -25.28
N LEU A 900 1.73 5.79 -25.73
CA LEU A 900 2.81 5.32 -24.87
C LEU A 900 3.23 6.43 -23.86
N LYS A 901 3.21 6.10 -22.55
CA LYS A 901 3.59 6.99 -21.44
C LYS A 901 4.76 6.46 -20.62
N GLU A 902 4.99 5.14 -20.65
CA GLU A 902 6.02 4.49 -19.88
C GLU A 902 6.74 3.43 -20.69
N VAL A 903 8.07 3.44 -20.61
CA VAL A 903 8.94 2.34 -21.05
C VAL A 903 9.77 1.89 -19.87
N THR A 904 9.78 0.60 -19.59
CA THR A 904 10.62 0.02 -18.53
C THR A 904 11.59 -0.96 -19.15
N VAL A 905 12.89 -0.77 -18.93
CA VAL A 905 13.96 -1.63 -19.42
C VAL A 905 14.69 -2.27 -18.25
N ASP A 906 15.31 -3.43 -18.44
CA ASP A 906 16.11 -4.06 -17.40
C ASP A 906 17.34 -3.21 -17.06
N SER A 907 17.67 -3.10 -15.76
CA SER A 907 18.85 -2.34 -15.33
C SER A 907 20.17 -3.02 -15.68
N GLY A 908 20.15 -4.27 -16.10
CA GLY A 908 21.31 -5.05 -16.52
C GLY A 908 21.65 -4.93 -18.00
N VAL A 909 20.88 -4.16 -18.79
CA VAL A 909 21.19 -3.95 -20.21
C VAL A 909 22.49 -3.17 -20.43
N PRO A 910 23.20 -3.35 -21.56
CA PRO A 910 24.37 -2.57 -21.92
C PRO A 910 24.08 -1.05 -21.94
N ASP A 911 25.09 -0.24 -21.62
CA ASP A 911 24.95 1.22 -21.60
C ASP A 911 24.53 1.78 -22.96
N GLN A 912 25.03 1.22 -24.07
CA GLN A 912 24.62 1.61 -25.42
C GLN A 912 23.13 1.38 -25.65
N THR A 913 22.61 0.22 -25.27
CA THR A 913 21.18 -0.08 -25.36
C THR A 913 20.36 0.89 -24.54
N ARG A 914 20.86 1.28 -23.36
CA ARG A 914 20.21 2.27 -22.51
C ARG A 914 20.14 3.63 -23.21
N GLN A 915 21.23 4.08 -23.82
CA GLN A 915 21.28 5.34 -24.57
C GLN A 915 20.34 5.32 -25.78
N ASP A 916 20.28 4.20 -26.51
CA ASP A 916 19.37 4.03 -27.65
C ASP A 916 17.89 4.21 -27.20
N TRP A 917 17.50 3.61 -26.07
CA TRP A 917 16.16 3.77 -25.50
C TRP A 917 15.90 5.17 -24.96
N GLU A 918 16.90 5.82 -24.35
CA GLU A 918 16.82 7.22 -23.93
C GLU A 918 16.56 8.14 -25.12
N GLN A 919 17.30 7.96 -26.22
CA GLN A 919 17.14 8.74 -27.43
C GLN A 919 15.76 8.48 -28.08
N ALA A 920 15.33 7.21 -28.14
CA ALA A 920 14.05 6.85 -28.71
C ALA A 920 12.88 7.46 -27.92
N THR A 921 12.96 7.47 -26.58
CA THR A 921 11.94 8.08 -25.71
C THR A 921 11.93 9.61 -25.78
N LYS A 922 13.09 10.25 -25.94
CA LYS A 922 13.21 11.71 -26.16
C LYS A 922 12.60 12.12 -27.49
N ASN A 923 12.79 11.33 -28.54
CA ASN A 923 12.28 11.61 -29.89
C ASN A 923 10.80 11.20 -30.07
N HIS A 924 10.19 10.60 -29.05
CA HIS A 924 8.79 10.20 -29.10
C HIS A 924 7.88 11.41 -28.79
N PRO A 925 6.76 11.59 -29.52
CA PRO A 925 5.82 12.70 -29.30
C PRO A 925 5.36 12.88 -27.85
N ASN A 926 5.04 11.77 -27.17
CA ASN A 926 4.57 11.83 -25.78
C ASN A 926 5.70 11.78 -24.77
N ARG A 927 6.97 11.73 -25.19
CA ARG A 927 8.14 11.61 -24.30
C ARG A 927 7.90 10.62 -23.15
N PRO A 928 7.67 9.33 -23.44
CA PRO A 928 7.36 8.35 -22.43
C PRO A 928 8.51 8.26 -21.41
N ARG A 929 8.15 8.14 -20.14
CA ARG A 929 9.12 8.02 -19.06
C ARG A 929 9.89 6.70 -19.21
N LEU A 930 11.21 6.79 -19.30
CA LEU A 930 12.08 5.61 -19.26
C LEU A 930 12.39 5.25 -17.81
N MET A 931 12.15 4.00 -17.43
CA MET A 931 12.44 3.45 -16.10
C MET A 931 13.39 2.28 -16.21
N LEU A 932 14.39 2.20 -15.34
CA LEU A 932 15.22 1.00 -15.18
C LEU A 932 14.67 0.16 -14.04
N HIS A 933 14.47 -1.11 -14.31
CA HIS A 933 14.02 -2.07 -13.32
C HIS A 933 14.97 -3.27 -13.31
N LYS A 934 15.56 -3.59 -12.15
CA LYS A 934 16.32 -4.83 -12.01
C LYS A 934 15.33 -5.99 -12.08
N SER A 935 15.40 -6.78 -13.12
CA SER A 935 14.65 -8.02 -13.15
C SER A 935 15.26 -8.93 -12.09
N GLY A 936 14.65 -8.94 -10.93
CA GLY A 936 14.80 -10.07 -10.05
C GLY A 936 14.08 -11.23 -10.71
N VAL A 937 14.67 -11.84 -11.72
CA VAL A 937 14.26 -13.15 -12.20
C VAL A 937 14.78 -14.19 -11.21
N ARG A 938 14.29 -14.15 -10.00
CA ARG A 938 13.85 -15.35 -9.33
C ARG A 938 12.42 -15.56 -9.82
N VAL A 939 12.21 -16.56 -10.64
CA VAL A 939 10.94 -17.24 -10.74
C VAL A 939 10.44 -17.28 -9.31
N GLU A 940 9.35 -16.54 -9.02
CA GLU A 940 8.72 -16.60 -7.71
C GLU A 940 8.25 -18.06 -7.54
N SER A 941 9.17 -18.95 -7.26
CA SER A 941 8.89 -20.18 -6.55
C SER A 941 8.45 -19.67 -5.18
N GLU A 942 7.17 -19.40 -5.03
CA GLU A 942 6.50 -19.39 -3.74
C GLU A 942 6.51 -20.86 -3.26
N GLY A 943 7.66 -21.50 -3.20
CA GLY A 943 7.90 -22.78 -2.54
C GLY A 943 8.43 -22.49 -1.13
N PRO A 944 8.26 -23.41 -0.19
CA PRO A 944 8.93 -23.39 1.10
C PRO A 944 10.44 -23.61 0.83
N GLY A 945 11.14 -22.58 0.42
CA GLY A 945 12.55 -22.64 0.12
C GLY A 945 13.31 -21.80 1.13
N ASN A 946 14.29 -22.40 1.74
CA ASN A 946 15.40 -21.82 2.41
C ASN A 946 15.88 -20.57 1.66
N GLU A 947 15.27 -19.43 1.91
CA GLU A 947 16.00 -18.18 1.84
C GLU A 947 16.72 -18.07 3.18
N GLU A 948 17.98 -18.50 3.20
CA GLU A 948 18.94 -17.89 4.10
C GLU A 948 18.66 -16.41 4.09
N VAL A 949 18.42 -15.88 5.28
CA VAL A 949 18.42 -14.45 5.54
C VAL A 949 19.86 -13.99 5.36
N SER A 950 20.36 -14.01 4.12
CA SER A 950 21.29 -12.99 3.72
C SER A 950 20.44 -11.74 3.80
N ALA A 951 20.73 -10.90 4.78
CA ALA A 951 20.26 -9.55 4.86
C ALA A 951 20.62 -8.91 3.51
N VAL A 952 19.68 -9.01 2.56
CA VAL A 952 19.80 -8.36 1.28
C VAL A 952 19.56 -6.89 1.56
N ARG A 953 20.63 -6.23 1.94
CA ARG A 953 20.85 -4.81 1.66
C ARG A 953 20.89 -4.60 0.14
N ASP A 954 19.95 -5.12 -0.58
CA ASP A 954 19.75 -4.78 -1.98
C ASP A 954 18.65 -3.72 -2.05
N LYS A 955 19.11 -2.48 -1.93
CA LYS A 955 18.38 -1.29 -2.35
C LYS A 955 17.98 -1.51 -3.81
N ARG A 956 16.73 -1.92 -4.07
CA ARG A 956 16.14 -1.85 -5.42
C ARG A 956 15.97 -0.37 -5.75
N LYS A 957 17.03 0.25 -6.27
CA LYS A 957 16.94 1.55 -6.90
C LYS A 957 16.07 1.40 -8.15
N ILE A 958 14.89 2.00 -8.13
CA ILE A 958 14.24 2.42 -9.36
C ILE A 958 15.05 3.63 -9.80
N CYS A 959 16.06 3.40 -10.62
CA CYS A 959 16.80 4.50 -11.22
C CYS A 959 16.00 5.00 -12.41
N VAL A 960 15.60 6.27 -12.37
CA VAL A 960 15.22 7.01 -13.58
C VAL A 960 16.52 7.30 -14.32
N VAL A 961 16.60 6.87 -15.54
CA VAL A 961 17.78 7.08 -16.37
C VAL A 961 17.89 8.53 -16.75
N GLN A 962 19.03 9.06 -16.54
CA GLN A 962 19.45 10.39 -16.88
C GLN A 962 20.50 10.30 -18.01
N PRO A 963 20.43 11.09 -19.07
CA PRO A 963 21.47 11.09 -20.09
C PRO A 963 22.79 11.61 -19.56
N SER A 964 23.87 10.89 -19.84
CA SER A 964 25.23 11.33 -19.58
C SER A 964 25.67 12.30 -20.66
N LEU A 965 26.07 13.50 -20.28
CA LEU A 965 26.94 14.34 -21.09
C LEU A 965 28.38 13.88 -20.82
N ASP A 966 29.01 13.30 -21.83
CA ASP A 966 30.44 13.03 -21.84
C ASP A 966 31.20 14.35 -22.00
N ASP A 967 31.85 14.79 -20.94
CA ASP A 967 33.04 15.60 -21.09
C ASP A 967 34.23 14.66 -21.20
N GLY A 968 34.75 14.59 -22.41
CA GLY A 968 35.99 13.90 -22.66
C GLY A 968 37.16 14.62 -21.97
N LEU A 969 37.82 13.93 -21.05
CA LEU A 969 39.22 14.06 -20.70
C LEU A 969 39.60 12.90 -19.76
N ASP A 970 40.65 12.22 -20.26
CA ASP A 970 41.60 11.38 -19.53
C ASP A 970 41.33 9.86 -19.40
N SER A 971 41.66 9.19 -20.52
CA SER A 971 41.74 7.73 -20.64
C SER A 971 43.10 7.14 -20.19
N SER A 972 43.85 7.79 -19.27
CA SER A 972 45.25 7.35 -18.94
C SER A 972 45.48 6.75 -17.57
N LEU A 973 44.46 6.63 -16.70
CA LEU A 973 44.67 6.16 -15.32
C LEU A 973 43.88 4.91 -14.89
N LYS A 974 43.26 4.18 -15.82
CA LYS A 974 42.53 2.94 -15.50
C LYS A 974 43.22 1.63 -15.91
N LYS A 975 44.51 1.65 -16.20
CA LYS A 975 45.29 0.45 -16.56
C LYS A 975 46.27 -0.06 -15.50
N MET A 976 46.16 0.34 -14.25
CA MET A 976 47.02 -0.15 -13.17
C MET A 976 46.27 -0.53 -11.90
N ARG A 977 45.34 -1.49 -11.98
CA ARG A 977 44.86 -2.25 -10.81
C ARG A 977 44.02 -3.46 -11.21
N LEU A 978 44.73 -4.38 -11.94
CA LEU A 978 44.24 -5.75 -12.11
C LEU A 978 45.47 -6.66 -12.27
N SER A 979 46.22 -6.88 -11.18
CA SER A 979 47.13 -8.00 -11.02
C SER A 979 47.55 -8.06 -9.57
N SER A 980 46.80 -8.78 -8.76
CA SER A 980 47.27 -9.49 -7.55
C SER A 980 46.07 -10.05 -6.77
N GLU A 981 45.61 -11.19 -7.18
CA GLU A 981 44.95 -12.14 -6.29
C GLU A 981 45.21 -13.55 -6.84
N SER A 982 46.27 -14.13 -6.34
CA SER A 982 46.37 -15.57 -6.28
C SER A 982 47.26 -15.93 -5.09
N SER A 983 46.81 -16.90 -4.31
CA SER A 983 47.51 -17.65 -3.24
C SER A 983 47.51 -17.01 -1.84
N SER A 984 46.73 -17.55 -0.92
CA SER A 984 47.21 -18.62 -0.05
C SER A 984 46.20 -19.00 1.03
N ARG A 985 45.85 -20.26 1.05
CA ARG A 985 45.29 -20.96 2.20
C ARG A 985 46.35 -21.02 3.32
N LEU A 986 45.97 -20.70 4.54
CA LEU A 986 46.63 -21.26 5.73
C LEU A 986 45.62 -21.42 6.86
N GLN A 987 45.51 -22.67 7.29
CA GLN A 987 44.87 -23.15 8.51
C GLN A 987 45.58 -22.53 9.71
N VAL A 988 44.83 -22.15 10.75
CA VAL A 988 45.36 -21.98 12.09
C VAL A 988 44.50 -22.76 13.07
N ILE A 989 45.18 -23.67 13.71
CA ILE A 989 44.79 -24.58 14.81
C ILE A 989 44.63 -23.75 16.09
N VAL A 990 43.55 -24.03 16.81
CA VAL A 990 43.32 -23.57 18.19
C VAL A 990 44.19 -24.39 19.14
N GLN A 991 45.03 -23.77 19.96
CA GLN A 991 45.52 -24.32 21.22
C GLN A 991 45.12 -23.41 22.36
N SER A 992 44.42 -24.00 23.29
CA SER A 992 44.09 -23.51 24.61
C SER A 992 45.33 -23.62 25.53
N THR A 993 45.65 -22.60 26.32
CA THR A 993 46.36 -22.76 27.58
C THR A 993 45.80 -21.80 28.63
N SER A 994 45.42 -22.42 29.72
CA SER A 994 45.07 -21.85 31.00
C SER A 994 46.36 -21.44 31.77
N SER A 995 46.27 -20.35 32.56
CA SER A 995 46.88 -20.22 33.89
C SER A 995 46.53 -18.84 34.49
N SER A 996 45.73 -18.82 35.51
CA SER A 996 45.94 -18.58 36.91
C SER A 996 46.91 -17.47 37.32
N GLY A 997 46.43 -16.52 38.12
CA GLY A 997 47.15 -16.04 39.27
C GLY A 997 47.30 -14.50 39.40
N HIS A 998 46.68 -14.09 40.49
CA HIS A 998 46.74 -12.85 41.25
C HIS A 998 45.90 -11.69 40.89
#